data_ca038980882074714745d1d767800ea4
#
_entry.id   ca038980882074714745d1d767800ea4
#
_cell.length_a   1.000
_cell.length_b   1.000
_cell.length_c   1.000
_cell.angle_alpha   90.00
_cell.angle_beta   90.00
_cell.angle_gamma   90.00
#
_symmetry.space_group_name_H-M   'P 1'
#
loop_
_entity.id
_entity.type
_entity.pdbx_description
1 polymer ?
#
loop_
_entity_poly.entity_id
_entity_poly.type
_entity_poly.pdbx_seq_one_letter_code
_entity_poly.pdbx_strand_id
1 'polypeptide(L)'
;MKKLFIVLFSICSIVTTLAQNAPKGRRLQLLFLGDKGHHKPFDRYPSLQSAVGVKGMNITYTDNLKDLNDDYLNKFDALIIFANQDSIAAPQEKALLKYVASGHGLVALHCASWCFRNSPEFVKMVGGQFWRHKMDSIRIKNEMPGHLVLKDLLGIKTVDETYLHSKLQPDNIVLQSRILGPEQAKDKPGASTEPYTWVRTYGKGNVFYTAYGHDERTWETEGFQQLVTQGILYAVGEEKRALLDQLKLAPLAYREARLPNYEKRPGVQYQQLPLSPEESVKYIQIPVDFNLQVFASEPNVMHPIAMAWDEKGLLYVLITKDYPNERKASGGSDYILRCEDTNNDGKADKFTRFAEGLSIPTGMVFANGGLVVSQAPHILFIKDTNGDGVADQQKVLITGFGTGDTHAGPSNLHYGFDNWIWGCVGYSGYKGKVGADSLQFAQAFFRFKPDGSKMEHMTTTSNNTWGFDFNEAGDVFGSTANNAHGWYMAIPHRNIWNAPFSLNGSKNIDTHKDMKTITKKVRQVDVFGGYTAAAGHNFYSARAFPKKYWNQIAFVSEPTGHVVHQNRTVKTGSDFNDQEAFNFLAGADEWVSPVFAQVGPDGALWIADWYSFIIQHNPTPKGWTNGLGNAYDHDLRDYTHGRIYRVGYNQAPAYTPVTLNSPENCVAALSNSNLFWRLQAQRLLVERGNKDVVPALLKVLATAKTDEIGLAVGAIHALRTLEGLGALEMPAVKIALKNALSHTSGAVRKQAVQVLPRTTEMAKLLLEKKLLSDKDTLVVLNTVLAFIEMPNSPEVEKAMLAKISTEQNVKDRWLPEAYSAYMMGHMGSRRTSFIESEGSKKIPVVAESLGKNLANPTTEGSVSGIDLVVQE
;
A
#
# COMPACT_ATOMS: atom_id res chain seq x y z
N MET A 1 52.20 32.88 -25.39
CA MET A 1 51.53 32.53 -24.13
C MET A 1 49.98 32.60 -24.17
N LYS A 2 49.33 33.61 -24.74
CA LYS A 2 47.85 33.69 -24.78
C LYS A 2 47.13 32.57 -25.56
N LYS A 3 47.70 32.01 -26.62
CA LYS A 3 47.07 30.89 -27.37
C LYS A 3 47.20 29.52 -26.69
N LEU A 4 48.21 29.35 -25.85
CA LEU A 4 48.37 28.09 -25.07
C LEU A 4 47.37 28.01 -23.91
N PHE A 5 47.01 29.15 -23.31
CA PHE A 5 46.03 29.20 -22.22
C PHE A 5 44.60 28.90 -22.69
N ILE A 6 44.22 29.31 -23.90
CA ILE A 6 42.88 29.05 -24.48
C ILE A 6 42.72 27.56 -24.81
N VAL A 7 43.76 26.89 -25.28
CA VAL A 7 43.66 25.42 -25.55
C VAL A 7 43.63 24.60 -24.27
N LEU A 8 44.37 24.99 -23.22
CA LEU A 8 44.27 24.33 -21.94
C LEU A 8 42.89 24.52 -21.26
N PHE A 9 42.27 25.70 -21.38
CA PHE A 9 40.94 25.97 -20.83
C PHE A 9 39.85 25.22 -21.61
N SER A 10 39.99 25.12 -22.94
CA SER A 10 39.05 24.29 -23.76
C SER A 10 39.19 22.80 -23.49
N ILE A 11 40.38 22.28 -23.26
CA ILE A 11 40.62 20.89 -22.93
C ILE A 11 40.06 20.56 -21.50
N CYS A 12 40.29 21.46 -20.52
CA CYS A 12 39.72 21.33 -19.20
C CYS A 12 38.17 21.40 -19.22
N SER A 13 37.58 22.27 -20.02
CA SER A 13 36.10 22.36 -20.15
C SER A 13 35.52 21.13 -20.85
N ILE A 14 36.22 20.56 -21.85
CA ILE A 14 35.79 19.33 -22.51
C ILE A 14 35.92 18.10 -21.58
N VAL A 15 36.99 18.05 -20.78
CA VAL A 15 37.16 16.94 -19.81
C VAL A 15 36.14 17.04 -18.67
N THR A 16 35.80 18.24 -18.20
CA THR A 16 34.73 18.43 -17.18
C THR A 16 33.36 18.16 -17.75
N THR A 17 33.09 18.49 -19.03
CA THR A 17 31.77 18.16 -19.65
C THR A 17 31.64 16.67 -19.96
N LEU A 18 32.71 15.96 -20.26
CA LEU A 18 32.73 14.51 -20.44
C LEU A 18 32.61 13.77 -19.09
N ALA A 19 33.16 14.32 -18.02
CA ALA A 19 33.01 13.76 -16.68
C ALA A 19 31.59 13.94 -16.10
N GLN A 20 30.85 14.97 -16.53
CA GLN A 20 29.44 15.18 -16.12
C GLN A 20 28.45 14.28 -16.84
N ASN A 21 28.80 13.64 -17.95
CA ASN A 21 27.93 12.79 -18.75
C ASN A 21 28.24 11.29 -18.66
N ALA A 22 29.14 10.87 -17.80
CA ALA A 22 29.31 9.43 -17.55
C ALA A 22 28.03 8.87 -16.90
N PRO A 23 27.44 7.77 -17.41
CA PRO A 23 26.24 7.19 -16.82
C PRO A 23 26.53 6.82 -15.36
N LYS A 24 25.71 7.35 -14.43
CA LYS A 24 25.83 7.01 -13.01
C LYS A 24 25.53 5.53 -12.81
N GLY A 25 26.30 4.86 -11.97
CA GLY A 25 26.05 3.48 -11.59
C GLY A 25 24.61 3.31 -11.05
N ARG A 26 23.96 2.23 -11.44
CA ARG A 26 22.58 1.94 -11.05
C ARG A 26 22.32 0.46 -10.89
N ARG A 27 21.26 0.14 -10.20
CA ARG A 27 20.73 -1.24 -10.12
C ARG A 27 20.26 -1.70 -11.51
N LEU A 28 20.42 -3.00 -11.80
CA LEU A 28 19.84 -3.60 -13.00
C LEU A 28 18.32 -3.76 -12.84
N GLN A 29 17.59 -3.53 -13.91
CA GLN A 29 16.14 -3.69 -13.97
C GLN A 29 15.79 -4.94 -14.77
N LEU A 30 15.11 -5.90 -14.18
CA LEU A 30 14.77 -7.18 -14.78
C LEU A 30 13.25 -7.32 -14.81
N LEU A 31 12.69 -7.70 -15.97
CA LEU A 31 11.29 -8.10 -16.07
C LEU A 31 11.20 -9.61 -15.96
N PHE A 32 10.37 -10.12 -15.07
CA PHE A 32 10.11 -11.54 -14.92
C PHE A 32 8.72 -11.87 -15.46
N LEU A 33 8.64 -12.60 -16.57
CA LEU A 33 7.41 -13.10 -17.15
C LEU A 33 7.11 -14.47 -16.57
N GLY A 34 6.03 -14.57 -15.82
CA GLY A 34 5.43 -15.79 -15.30
C GLY A 34 4.08 -16.10 -15.94
N ASP A 35 3.36 -17.02 -15.31
CA ASP A 35 1.98 -17.38 -15.62
C ASP A 35 1.24 -17.90 -14.38
N LYS A 36 0.01 -18.38 -14.55
CA LYS A 36 -0.80 -19.02 -13.50
C LYS A 36 -0.78 -20.55 -13.60
N GLY A 37 0.21 -21.12 -14.29
CA GLY A 37 0.34 -22.53 -14.53
C GLY A 37 0.90 -23.32 -13.35
N HIS A 38 1.08 -24.64 -13.55
CA HIS A 38 1.46 -25.59 -12.50
C HIS A 38 2.88 -25.41 -11.95
N HIS A 39 3.78 -24.71 -12.66
CA HIS A 39 5.11 -24.36 -12.17
C HIS A 39 5.09 -23.25 -11.11
N LYS A 40 3.93 -22.55 -10.93
CA LYS A 40 3.71 -21.51 -9.92
C LYS A 40 4.79 -20.42 -9.94
N PRO A 41 5.00 -19.72 -11.06
CA PRO A 41 6.07 -18.71 -11.17
C PRO A 41 6.01 -17.65 -10.09
N PHE A 42 4.82 -17.24 -9.69
CA PHE A 42 4.60 -16.23 -8.62
C PHE A 42 5.13 -16.70 -7.26
N ASP A 43 5.08 -18.00 -6.95
CA ASP A 43 5.63 -18.55 -5.71
C ASP A 43 7.15 -18.77 -5.79
N ARG A 44 7.72 -18.84 -7.00
CA ARG A 44 9.15 -19.13 -7.24
C ARG A 44 10.03 -17.88 -7.33
N TYR A 45 9.55 -16.83 -8.01
CA TYR A 45 10.38 -15.64 -8.25
C TYR A 45 10.91 -14.97 -6.97
N PRO A 46 10.23 -14.99 -5.78
CA PRO A 46 10.77 -14.36 -4.57
C PRO A 46 12.09 -14.95 -4.12
N SER A 47 12.31 -16.24 -4.33
CA SER A 47 13.59 -16.91 -4.02
C SER A 47 14.74 -16.31 -4.85
N LEU A 48 14.53 -16.11 -6.14
CA LEU A 48 15.50 -15.44 -7.01
C LEU A 48 15.64 -13.95 -6.64
N GLN A 49 14.53 -13.26 -6.37
CA GLN A 49 14.53 -11.85 -6.03
C GLN A 49 15.39 -11.57 -4.78
N SER A 50 15.30 -12.42 -3.75
CA SER A 50 16.13 -12.30 -2.55
C SER A 50 17.61 -12.53 -2.84
N ALA A 51 17.94 -13.46 -3.74
CA ALA A 51 19.32 -13.77 -4.11
C ALA A 51 20.00 -12.67 -4.94
N VAL A 52 19.24 -11.99 -5.81
CA VAL A 52 19.78 -10.94 -6.69
C VAL A 52 19.63 -9.54 -6.11
N GLY A 53 18.65 -9.32 -5.20
CA GLY A 53 18.39 -8.02 -4.58
C GLY A 53 19.61 -7.45 -3.87
N VAL A 54 20.29 -8.26 -3.08
CA VAL A 54 21.55 -7.92 -2.39
C VAL A 54 22.74 -7.69 -3.34
N LYS A 55 22.58 -8.05 -4.61
CA LYS A 55 23.59 -7.86 -5.67
C LYS A 55 23.25 -6.69 -6.62
N GLY A 56 22.30 -5.84 -6.24
CA GLY A 56 21.95 -4.66 -7.01
C GLY A 56 21.04 -4.92 -8.23
N MET A 57 20.21 -5.94 -8.19
CA MET A 57 19.27 -6.26 -9.27
C MET A 57 17.84 -6.18 -8.75
N ASN A 58 16.96 -5.57 -9.54
CA ASN A 58 15.52 -5.45 -9.27
C ASN A 58 14.75 -6.41 -10.17
N ILE A 59 13.77 -7.13 -9.62
CA ILE A 59 12.85 -7.96 -10.40
C ILE A 59 11.46 -7.32 -10.34
N THR A 60 10.90 -7.02 -11.52
CA THR A 60 9.48 -6.70 -11.70
C THR A 60 8.79 -7.92 -12.29
N TYR A 61 7.74 -8.40 -11.64
CA TYR A 61 6.97 -9.57 -12.11
C TYR A 61 5.79 -9.15 -12.98
N THR A 62 5.49 -9.92 -14.02
CA THR A 62 4.25 -9.85 -14.79
C THR A 62 3.79 -11.23 -15.23
N ASP A 63 2.47 -11.46 -15.29
CA ASP A 63 1.84 -12.60 -15.97
C ASP A 63 0.98 -12.14 -17.17
N ASN A 64 1.07 -10.88 -17.53
CA ASN A 64 0.30 -10.25 -18.58
C ASN A 64 1.11 -10.16 -19.87
N LEU A 65 0.77 -10.96 -20.88
CA LEU A 65 1.46 -10.92 -22.17
C LEU A 65 1.39 -9.56 -22.89
N LYS A 66 0.43 -8.70 -22.58
CA LYS A 66 0.35 -7.34 -23.16
C LYS A 66 1.51 -6.45 -22.72
N ASP A 67 2.22 -6.80 -21.66
CA ASP A 67 3.42 -6.09 -21.21
C ASP A 67 4.63 -6.36 -22.11
N LEU A 68 4.55 -7.39 -22.99
CA LEU A 68 5.51 -7.60 -24.06
C LEU A 68 5.25 -6.60 -25.19
N ASN A 69 5.58 -5.36 -24.98
CA ASN A 69 5.50 -4.25 -25.94
C ASN A 69 6.75 -3.37 -25.87
N ASP A 70 7.05 -2.62 -26.92
CA ASP A 70 8.27 -1.81 -27.01
C ASP A 70 8.43 -0.84 -25.84
N ASP A 71 7.37 -0.12 -25.47
CA ASP A 71 7.45 0.93 -24.45
C ASP A 71 7.75 0.37 -23.06
N TYR A 72 7.21 -0.81 -22.74
CA TYR A 72 7.41 -1.41 -21.45
C TYR A 72 8.71 -2.22 -21.38
N LEU A 73 9.01 -3.06 -22.39
CA LEU A 73 10.22 -3.87 -22.43
C LEU A 73 11.49 -3.02 -22.37
N ASN A 74 11.54 -1.88 -23.07
CA ASN A 74 12.72 -1.00 -23.11
C ASN A 74 13.08 -0.37 -21.76
N LYS A 75 12.25 -0.52 -20.74
CA LYS A 75 12.56 -0.09 -19.37
C LYS A 75 13.48 -1.06 -18.61
N PHE A 76 13.68 -2.26 -19.14
CA PHE A 76 14.40 -3.33 -18.47
C PHE A 76 15.69 -3.69 -19.22
N ASP A 77 16.70 -4.13 -18.47
CA ASP A 77 18.00 -4.55 -18.98
C ASP A 77 17.97 -5.98 -19.52
N ALA A 78 17.10 -6.84 -18.92
CA ALA A 78 16.85 -8.21 -19.39
C ALA A 78 15.44 -8.66 -19.07
N LEU A 79 14.93 -9.61 -19.86
CA LEU A 79 13.70 -10.35 -19.64
C LEU A 79 14.04 -11.75 -19.12
N ILE A 80 13.42 -12.15 -18.00
CA ILE A 80 13.44 -13.52 -17.51
C ILE A 80 12.11 -14.16 -17.87
N ILE A 81 12.13 -15.33 -18.49
CA ILE A 81 10.92 -16.10 -18.81
C ILE A 81 10.92 -17.40 -18.02
N PHE A 82 9.94 -17.56 -17.16
CA PHE A 82 9.59 -18.79 -16.47
C PHE A 82 8.07 -18.97 -16.54
N ALA A 83 7.60 -19.46 -17.67
CA ALA A 83 6.18 -19.52 -18.01
C ALA A 83 5.88 -20.67 -18.95
N ASN A 84 4.62 -21.09 -19.01
CA ASN A 84 4.10 -22.17 -19.87
C ASN A 84 3.03 -21.63 -20.84
N GLN A 85 3.29 -20.51 -21.48
CA GLN A 85 2.39 -19.89 -22.45
C GLN A 85 2.47 -20.58 -23.81
N ASP A 86 1.42 -21.27 -24.25
CA ASP A 86 1.40 -22.03 -25.51
C ASP A 86 1.62 -21.17 -26.75
N SER A 87 1.12 -19.93 -26.72
CA SER A 87 1.14 -19.05 -27.88
C SER A 87 1.38 -17.60 -27.52
N ILE A 88 1.93 -16.86 -28.46
CA ILE A 88 2.13 -15.41 -28.39
C ILE A 88 1.44 -14.76 -29.59
N ALA A 89 0.82 -13.60 -29.39
CA ALA A 89 0.23 -12.83 -30.49
C ALA A 89 1.33 -12.07 -31.26
N ALA A 90 1.11 -11.86 -32.57
CA ALA A 90 2.11 -11.28 -33.45
C ALA A 90 2.68 -9.90 -32.98
N PRO A 91 1.92 -8.96 -32.41
CA PRO A 91 2.49 -7.72 -31.88
C PRO A 91 3.49 -7.95 -30.75
N GLN A 92 3.16 -8.85 -29.80
CA GLN A 92 4.00 -9.19 -28.65
C GLN A 92 5.24 -9.96 -29.09
N GLU A 93 5.09 -10.90 -30.02
CA GLU A 93 6.21 -11.62 -30.63
C GLU A 93 7.21 -10.66 -31.28
N LYS A 94 6.70 -9.75 -32.14
CA LYS A 94 7.53 -8.75 -32.81
C LYS A 94 8.31 -7.88 -31.81
N ALA A 95 7.64 -7.41 -30.75
CA ALA A 95 8.27 -6.59 -29.72
C ALA A 95 9.34 -7.37 -28.95
N LEU A 96 9.05 -8.61 -28.55
CA LEU A 96 9.98 -9.49 -27.84
C LEU A 96 11.24 -9.81 -28.67
N LEU A 97 11.06 -10.23 -29.92
CA LEU A 97 12.19 -10.55 -30.81
C LEU A 97 13.05 -9.31 -31.09
N LYS A 98 12.41 -8.16 -31.34
CA LYS A 98 13.09 -6.86 -31.52
C LYS A 98 13.87 -6.45 -30.28
N TYR A 99 13.29 -6.61 -29.08
CA TYR A 99 13.90 -6.29 -27.80
C TYR A 99 15.23 -7.02 -27.63
N VAL A 100 15.23 -8.34 -27.79
CA VAL A 100 16.46 -9.13 -27.67
C VAL A 100 17.43 -8.82 -28.82
N ALA A 101 16.97 -8.76 -30.06
CA ALA A 101 17.82 -8.48 -31.22
C ALA A 101 18.49 -7.10 -31.13
N SER A 102 17.92 -6.14 -30.41
CA SER A 102 18.50 -4.80 -30.22
C SER A 102 19.64 -4.74 -29.20
N GLY A 103 19.84 -5.80 -28.39
CA GLY A 103 20.95 -5.90 -27.44
C GLY A 103 20.53 -6.11 -25.97
N HIS A 104 19.22 -6.31 -25.70
CA HIS A 104 18.76 -6.63 -24.36
C HIS A 104 18.91 -8.14 -24.08
N GLY A 105 19.03 -8.49 -22.79
CA GLY A 105 19.22 -9.87 -22.35
C GLY A 105 17.95 -10.69 -22.33
N LEU A 106 18.08 -12.00 -22.64
CA LEU A 106 17.04 -12.99 -22.36
C LEU A 106 17.58 -14.08 -21.44
N VAL A 107 16.85 -14.33 -20.35
CA VAL A 107 17.10 -15.43 -19.40
C VAL A 107 15.89 -16.35 -19.45
N ALA A 108 16.05 -17.48 -20.15
CA ALA A 108 14.98 -18.46 -20.31
C ALA A 108 15.20 -19.61 -19.33
N LEU A 109 14.23 -19.87 -18.47
CA LEU A 109 14.32 -20.85 -17.41
C LEU A 109 13.34 -22.00 -17.66
N HIS A 110 13.83 -23.23 -17.58
CA HIS A 110 13.04 -24.47 -17.55
C HIS A 110 11.94 -24.49 -18.61
N CYS A 111 10.69 -24.27 -18.20
CA CYS A 111 9.50 -24.29 -19.05
C CYS A 111 9.47 -23.20 -20.14
N ALA A 112 10.37 -22.23 -20.12
CA ALA A 112 10.49 -21.26 -21.21
C ALA A 112 10.75 -21.91 -22.58
N SER A 113 11.38 -23.10 -22.62
CA SER A 113 11.54 -23.86 -23.88
C SER A 113 10.24 -24.49 -24.41
N TRP A 114 9.16 -24.50 -23.60
CA TRP A 114 7.81 -24.86 -24.04
C TRP A 114 7.03 -23.64 -24.54
N CYS A 115 7.39 -22.41 -24.09
CA CYS A 115 6.65 -21.21 -24.46
C CYS A 115 6.57 -20.97 -25.96
N PHE A 116 5.48 -20.33 -26.38
CA PHE A 116 5.31 -19.67 -27.67
C PHE A 116 5.62 -20.59 -28.84
N ARG A 117 5.15 -21.86 -28.82
CA ARG A 117 5.39 -22.88 -29.84
C ARG A 117 4.86 -22.49 -31.22
N ASN A 118 3.98 -21.51 -31.29
CA ASN A 118 3.50 -20.91 -32.53
C ASN A 118 4.51 -19.94 -33.18
N SER A 119 5.63 -19.61 -32.47
CA SER A 119 6.71 -18.75 -32.97
C SER A 119 7.99 -19.56 -33.21
N PRO A 120 8.32 -19.98 -34.44
CA PRO A 120 9.59 -20.64 -34.76
C PRO A 120 10.81 -19.78 -34.44
N GLU A 121 10.70 -18.45 -34.59
CA GLU A 121 11.79 -17.52 -34.29
C GLU A 121 12.06 -17.43 -32.79
N PHE A 122 11.02 -17.52 -31.93
CA PHE A 122 11.22 -17.60 -30.48
C PHE A 122 11.95 -18.91 -30.11
N VAL A 123 11.55 -20.04 -30.65
CA VAL A 123 12.23 -21.33 -30.43
C VAL A 123 13.69 -21.26 -30.85
N LYS A 124 13.98 -20.64 -32.00
CA LYS A 124 15.34 -20.38 -32.47
C LYS A 124 16.09 -19.46 -31.54
N MET A 125 15.45 -18.39 -31.05
CA MET A 125 16.05 -17.45 -30.12
C MET A 125 16.43 -18.11 -28.77
N VAL A 126 15.55 -18.96 -28.18
CA VAL A 126 15.85 -19.72 -26.96
C VAL A 126 16.92 -20.78 -27.20
N GLY A 127 17.01 -21.33 -28.41
CA GLY A 127 18.03 -22.31 -28.81
C GLY A 127 17.57 -23.76 -28.78
N GLY A 128 16.30 -24.03 -28.44
CA GLY A 128 15.73 -25.39 -28.44
C GLY A 128 14.29 -25.38 -27.97
N GLN A 129 13.59 -26.47 -28.22
CA GLN A 129 12.20 -26.66 -27.81
C GLN A 129 12.10 -27.89 -26.91
N PHE A 130 11.37 -27.76 -25.79
CA PHE A 130 11.02 -28.90 -24.94
C PHE A 130 10.34 -30.02 -25.78
N TRP A 131 10.73 -31.26 -25.50
CA TRP A 131 10.12 -32.42 -26.11
C TRP A 131 9.41 -33.31 -25.11
N ARG A 132 10.15 -33.82 -24.10
CA ARG A 132 9.63 -34.66 -23.00
C ARG A 132 10.52 -34.59 -21.79
N HIS A 133 10.03 -35.08 -20.66
CA HIS A 133 10.76 -35.14 -19.40
C HIS A 133 10.46 -36.43 -18.61
N LYS A 134 11.25 -36.67 -17.57
CA LYS A 134 10.99 -37.55 -16.43
C LYS A 134 11.42 -36.84 -15.18
N MET A 135 10.94 -37.26 -14.02
CA MET A 135 11.42 -36.78 -12.75
C MET A 135 12.56 -37.68 -12.27
N ASP A 136 13.77 -37.13 -12.09
CA ASP A 136 14.96 -37.90 -11.65
C ASP A 136 16.01 -36.98 -11.02
N SER A 137 16.98 -37.57 -10.36
CA SER A 137 18.17 -36.88 -9.86
C SER A 137 19.03 -36.35 -11.01
N ILE A 138 19.37 -35.09 -10.96
CA ILE A 138 20.15 -34.43 -11.99
C ILE A 138 21.66 -34.76 -11.81
N ARG A 139 22.26 -35.32 -12.85
CA ARG A 139 23.71 -35.58 -12.94
C ARG A 139 24.29 -34.80 -14.10
N ILE A 140 25.20 -33.88 -13.80
CA ILE A 140 25.73 -32.89 -14.76
C ILE A 140 27.20 -33.14 -15.05
N LYS A 141 27.55 -32.91 -16.31
CA LYS A 141 28.90 -32.69 -16.78
C LYS A 141 29.06 -31.23 -17.18
N ASN A 142 30.02 -30.52 -16.58
CA ASN A 142 30.39 -29.18 -16.98
C ASN A 142 31.24 -29.24 -18.24
N GLU A 143 30.72 -28.74 -19.36
CA GLU A 143 31.46 -28.76 -20.65
C GLU A 143 32.43 -27.57 -20.74
N MET A 144 32.14 -26.44 -20.11
CA MET A 144 32.94 -25.23 -20.13
C MET A 144 33.10 -24.63 -18.73
N PRO A 145 33.81 -25.27 -17.80
CA PRO A 145 33.89 -24.85 -16.39
C PRO A 145 34.52 -23.48 -16.20
N GLY A 146 35.34 -22.98 -17.15
CA GLY A 146 35.93 -21.63 -17.10
C GLY A 146 35.02 -20.50 -17.60
N HIS A 147 33.82 -20.83 -18.12
CA HIS A 147 32.88 -19.80 -18.59
C HIS A 147 32.32 -18.99 -17.43
N LEU A 148 32.09 -17.68 -17.66
CA LEU A 148 31.56 -16.73 -16.66
C LEU A 148 30.33 -17.28 -15.89
N VAL A 149 29.41 -17.94 -16.56
CA VAL A 149 28.19 -18.51 -15.99
C VAL A 149 28.48 -19.68 -15.02
N LEU A 150 29.56 -20.37 -15.16
CA LEU A 150 29.93 -21.55 -14.33
C LEU A 150 31.07 -21.26 -13.37
N LYS A 151 31.64 -20.05 -13.40
CA LYS A 151 32.76 -19.68 -12.54
C LYS A 151 32.33 -19.75 -11.06
N ASP A 152 33.09 -20.51 -10.28
CA ASP A 152 32.87 -20.69 -8.82
C ASP A 152 31.44 -21.16 -8.47
N LEU A 153 30.78 -21.87 -9.41
CA LEU A 153 29.41 -22.34 -9.24
C LEU A 153 29.33 -23.42 -8.16
N LEU A 154 28.46 -23.22 -7.18
CA LEU A 154 28.09 -24.24 -6.22
C LEU A 154 27.36 -25.42 -6.88
N GLY A 155 27.61 -26.63 -6.41
CA GLY A 155 26.93 -27.82 -6.93
C GLY A 155 25.42 -27.77 -6.70
N ILE A 156 24.66 -28.10 -7.74
CA ILE A 156 23.19 -28.18 -7.66
C ILE A 156 22.81 -29.66 -7.48
N LYS A 157 22.46 -30.04 -6.25
CA LYS A 157 21.94 -31.37 -5.93
C LYS A 157 20.44 -31.30 -5.79
N THR A 158 19.72 -31.81 -6.79
CA THR A 158 18.25 -31.77 -6.83
C THR A 158 17.66 -32.94 -7.59
N VAL A 159 16.41 -33.24 -7.33
CA VAL A 159 15.51 -34.03 -8.19
C VAL A 159 14.67 -33.03 -8.97
N ASP A 160 14.74 -33.10 -10.29
CA ASP A 160 14.07 -32.13 -11.17
C ASP A 160 13.54 -32.84 -12.42
N GLU A 161 12.79 -32.15 -13.25
CA GLU A 161 12.37 -32.66 -14.57
C GLU A 161 13.58 -32.76 -15.50
N THR A 162 13.87 -33.95 -15.91
CA THR A 162 15.01 -34.25 -16.81
C THR A 162 14.62 -34.01 -18.26
N TYR A 163 14.59 -32.74 -18.67
CA TYR A 163 14.19 -32.35 -20.02
C TYR A 163 15.05 -33.00 -21.11
N LEU A 164 14.36 -33.43 -22.18
CA LEU A 164 14.92 -33.68 -23.50
C LEU A 164 14.39 -32.63 -24.48
N HIS A 165 15.24 -32.15 -25.35
CA HIS A 165 14.93 -31.08 -26.28
C HIS A 165 14.89 -31.57 -27.72
N SER A 166 14.00 -30.94 -28.49
CA SER A 166 13.98 -30.97 -29.96
C SER A 166 14.40 -29.61 -30.50
N LYS A 167 14.65 -29.52 -31.80
CA LYS A 167 14.99 -28.26 -32.47
C LYS A 167 16.19 -27.53 -31.87
N LEU A 168 17.11 -28.26 -31.22
CA LEU A 168 18.33 -27.68 -30.71
C LEU A 168 19.09 -26.96 -31.82
N GLN A 169 19.51 -25.73 -31.55
CA GLN A 169 20.26 -24.93 -32.53
C GLN A 169 21.74 -25.30 -32.47
N PRO A 170 22.40 -25.48 -33.65
CA PRO A 170 23.81 -25.95 -33.71
C PRO A 170 24.80 -24.90 -33.18
N ASP A 171 24.42 -23.64 -33.09
CA ASP A 171 25.21 -22.54 -32.58
C ASP A 171 25.02 -22.28 -31.06
N ASN A 172 24.34 -23.19 -30.34
CA ASN A 172 24.32 -23.15 -28.88
C ASN A 172 25.70 -23.45 -28.31
N ILE A 173 26.20 -22.57 -27.46
CA ILE A 173 27.37 -22.82 -26.65
C ILE A 173 26.92 -23.56 -25.40
N VAL A 174 27.07 -24.87 -25.40
CA VAL A 174 26.63 -25.74 -24.29
C VAL A 174 27.61 -25.61 -23.14
N LEU A 175 27.12 -25.14 -21.99
CA LEU A 175 27.89 -24.96 -20.75
C LEU A 175 27.84 -26.20 -19.87
N GLN A 176 26.65 -26.81 -19.78
CA GLN A 176 26.41 -28.03 -19.01
C GLN A 176 25.58 -29.03 -19.81
N SER A 177 25.96 -30.29 -19.75
CA SER A 177 25.20 -31.43 -20.27
C SER A 177 24.74 -32.30 -19.12
N ARG A 178 23.49 -32.76 -19.19
CA ARG A 178 22.99 -33.79 -18.27
C ARG A 178 23.33 -35.18 -18.77
N ILE A 179 23.82 -36.05 -17.91
CA ILE A 179 24.06 -37.44 -18.19
C ILE A 179 22.71 -38.15 -18.33
N LEU A 180 22.45 -38.82 -19.45
CA LEU A 180 21.21 -39.53 -19.68
C LEU A 180 21.11 -40.79 -18.82
N GLY A 181 19.95 -40.97 -18.20
CA GLY A 181 19.59 -42.26 -17.59
C GLY A 181 19.25 -43.31 -18.66
N PRO A 182 19.28 -44.62 -18.30
CA PRO A 182 19.08 -45.74 -19.28
C PRO A 182 17.77 -45.61 -20.10
N GLU A 183 16.74 -45.13 -19.49
CA GLU A 183 15.43 -44.95 -20.15
C GLU A 183 15.44 -43.83 -21.20
N GLN A 184 16.03 -42.70 -20.87
CA GLN A 184 16.08 -41.54 -21.76
C GLN A 184 17.12 -41.70 -22.88
N ALA A 185 18.15 -42.52 -22.64
CA ALA A 185 19.09 -42.92 -23.69
C ALA A 185 18.43 -43.70 -24.83
N LYS A 186 17.32 -44.41 -24.55
CA LYS A 186 16.48 -45.04 -25.59
C LYS A 186 15.76 -44.05 -26.47
N ASP A 187 15.39 -42.88 -25.91
CA ASP A 187 14.72 -41.79 -26.65
C ASP A 187 15.70 -41.07 -27.60
N LYS A 188 17.00 -41.05 -27.28
CA LYS A 188 18.08 -40.44 -28.07
C LYS A 188 19.18 -41.45 -28.37
N PRO A 189 18.99 -42.43 -29.28
CA PRO A 189 19.99 -43.45 -29.56
C PRO A 189 21.34 -42.84 -29.94
N GLY A 190 22.42 -43.35 -29.35
CA GLY A 190 23.78 -42.87 -29.58
C GLY A 190 24.20 -41.64 -28.77
N ALA A 191 23.30 -40.99 -28.03
CA ALA A 191 23.66 -39.93 -27.12
C ALA A 191 23.86 -40.45 -25.69
N SER A 192 24.90 -40.00 -25.00
CA SER A 192 25.15 -40.26 -23.58
C SER A 192 24.78 -39.08 -22.71
N THR A 193 24.56 -37.89 -23.30
CA THR A 193 24.27 -36.65 -22.62
C THR A 193 23.21 -35.84 -23.38
N GLU A 194 22.57 -34.91 -22.68
CA GLU A 194 21.62 -33.92 -23.20
C GLU A 194 22.10 -32.52 -22.84
N PRO A 195 22.16 -31.54 -23.76
CA PRO A 195 22.39 -30.15 -23.40
C PRO A 195 21.36 -29.70 -22.36
N TYR A 196 21.85 -29.11 -21.25
CA TYR A 196 20.98 -28.77 -20.13
C TYR A 196 21.06 -27.28 -19.73
N THR A 197 22.24 -26.68 -19.89
CA THR A 197 22.45 -25.23 -19.76
C THR A 197 23.29 -24.76 -20.95
N TRP A 198 22.85 -23.71 -21.63
CA TRP A 198 23.59 -23.12 -22.75
C TRP A 198 23.42 -21.61 -22.80
N VAL A 199 24.32 -20.98 -23.55
CA VAL A 199 24.25 -19.58 -23.94
C VAL A 199 24.33 -19.45 -25.45
N ARG A 200 23.82 -18.33 -25.98
CA ARG A 200 23.91 -17.99 -27.38
C ARG A 200 23.68 -16.51 -27.60
N THR A 201 23.71 -16.04 -28.83
CA THR A 201 23.32 -14.70 -29.24
C THR A 201 22.09 -14.73 -30.13
N TYR A 202 21.29 -13.67 -30.06
CA TYR A 202 20.20 -13.41 -30.99
C TYR A 202 20.22 -11.92 -31.38
N GLY A 203 20.60 -11.63 -32.65
CA GLY A 203 20.94 -10.28 -33.03
C GLY A 203 22.13 -9.75 -32.20
N LYS A 204 21.94 -8.66 -31.48
CA LYS A 204 22.93 -8.09 -30.56
C LYS A 204 22.75 -8.55 -29.10
N GLY A 205 21.64 -9.24 -28.77
CA GLY A 205 21.34 -9.65 -27.42
C GLY A 205 21.92 -11.01 -27.06
N ASN A 206 22.25 -11.18 -25.79
CA ASN A 206 22.70 -12.44 -25.22
C ASN A 206 21.51 -13.22 -24.65
N VAL A 207 21.52 -14.52 -24.87
CA VAL A 207 20.49 -15.45 -24.37
C VAL A 207 21.14 -16.50 -23.50
N PHE A 208 20.61 -16.68 -22.32
CA PHE A 208 20.92 -17.75 -21.38
C PHE A 208 19.71 -18.67 -21.24
N TYR A 209 19.93 -19.98 -21.28
CA TYR A 209 18.91 -20.97 -20.97
C TYR A 209 19.45 -22.01 -20.00
N THR A 210 18.58 -22.47 -19.10
CA THR A 210 18.80 -23.64 -18.28
C THR A 210 17.53 -24.47 -18.14
N ALA A 211 17.64 -25.80 -18.23
CA ALA A 211 16.53 -26.71 -18.05
C ALA A 211 16.23 -27.04 -16.56
N TYR A 212 17.00 -26.55 -15.62
CA TYR A 212 16.67 -26.59 -14.21
C TYR A 212 15.48 -25.70 -13.88
N GLY A 213 14.66 -26.09 -12.89
CA GLY A 213 13.73 -25.14 -12.27
C GLY A 213 12.28 -25.58 -12.14
N HIS A 214 11.98 -26.88 -12.09
CA HIS A 214 10.58 -27.34 -12.00
C HIS A 214 9.87 -26.84 -10.73
N ASP A 215 10.47 -26.99 -9.57
CA ASP A 215 9.85 -26.66 -8.28
C ASP A 215 10.82 -26.14 -7.21
N GLU A 216 10.32 -25.96 -5.96
CA GLU A 216 11.06 -25.44 -4.83
C GLU A 216 12.34 -26.20 -4.53
N ARG A 217 12.40 -27.52 -4.78
CA ARG A 217 13.58 -28.34 -4.55
C ARG A 217 14.80 -27.83 -5.31
N THR A 218 14.58 -27.22 -6.47
CA THR A 218 15.62 -26.60 -7.28
C THR A 218 15.76 -25.11 -6.96
N TRP A 219 14.65 -24.36 -6.91
CA TRP A 219 14.65 -22.90 -6.72
C TRP A 219 15.27 -22.44 -5.41
N GLU A 220 15.16 -23.24 -4.34
CA GLU A 220 15.70 -22.90 -3.03
C GLU A 220 17.18 -23.29 -2.86
N THR A 221 17.81 -23.92 -3.86
CA THR A 221 19.23 -24.25 -3.79
C THR A 221 20.10 -23.03 -4.12
N GLU A 222 21.11 -22.77 -3.31
CA GLU A 222 22.07 -21.67 -3.55
C GLU A 222 22.76 -21.80 -4.91
N GLY A 223 23.10 -23.05 -5.34
CA GLY A 223 23.71 -23.30 -6.62
C GLY A 223 22.82 -22.89 -7.82
N PHE A 224 21.50 -23.15 -7.76
CA PHE A 224 20.58 -22.71 -8.81
C PHE A 224 20.45 -21.19 -8.83
N GLN A 225 20.27 -20.56 -7.66
CA GLN A 225 20.19 -19.10 -7.54
C GLN A 225 21.48 -18.43 -8.07
N GLN A 226 22.64 -19.02 -7.80
CA GLN A 226 23.91 -18.54 -8.32
C GLN A 226 24.00 -18.74 -9.84
N LEU A 227 23.61 -19.91 -10.38
CA LEU A 227 23.58 -20.18 -11.82
C LEU A 227 22.73 -19.16 -12.56
N VAL A 228 21.50 -18.91 -12.08
CA VAL A 228 20.60 -17.93 -12.69
C VAL A 228 21.14 -16.50 -12.54
N THR A 229 21.72 -16.14 -11.39
CA THR A 229 22.37 -14.83 -11.21
C THR A 229 23.48 -14.60 -12.23
N GLN A 230 24.36 -15.59 -12.43
CA GLN A 230 25.44 -15.50 -13.41
C GLN A 230 24.90 -15.51 -14.85
N GLY A 231 23.80 -16.26 -15.11
CA GLY A 231 23.06 -16.21 -16.37
C GLY A 231 22.48 -14.83 -16.67
N ILE A 232 21.94 -14.14 -15.67
CA ILE A 232 21.47 -12.76 -15.79
C ILE A 232 22.65 -11.82 -16.14
N LEU A 233 23.76 -11.92 -15.40
CA LEU A 233 24.96 -11.11 -15.65
C LEU A 233 25.55 -11.35 -17.03
N TYR A 234 25.48 -12.56 -17.55
CA TYR A 234 25.85 -12.86 -18.95
C TYR A 234 24.87 -12.20 -19.93
N ALA A 235 23.56 -12.38 -19.70
CA ALA A 235 22.52 -11.91 -20.59
C ALA A 235 22.49 -10.39 -20.76
N VAL A 236 22.64 -9.62 -19.67
CA VAL A 236 22.64 -8.15 -19.73
C VAL A 236 23.86 -7.56 -20.47
N GLY A 237 24.94 -8.33 -20.65
CA GLY A 237 26.13 -7.90 -21.34
C GLY A 237 27.06 -7.00 -20.52
N GLU A 238 28.21 -6.68 -21.10
CA GLU A 238 29.28 -5.98 -20.42
C GLU A 238 28.93 -4.52 -20.04
N GLU A 239 28.28 -3.82 -20.96
CA GLU A 239 27.88 -2.42 -20.74
C GLU A 239 26.99 -2.28 -19.48
N LYS A 240 25.99 -3.13 -19.34
CA LYS A 240 25.06 -3.07 -18.19
C LYS A 240 25.72 -3.56 -16.88
N ARG A 241 26.62 -4.56 -16.98
CA ARG A 241 27.44 -4.95 -15.81
C ARG A 241 28.30 -3.81 -15.32
N ALA A 242 28.90 -3.04 -16.23
CA ALA A 242 29.69 -1.89 -15.84
C ALA A 242 28.88 -0.82 -15.08
N LEU A 243 27.59 -0.63 -15.42
CA LEU A 243 26.70 0.26 -14.64
C LEU A 243 26.42 -0.30 -13.22
N LEU A 244 26.26 -1.60 -13.11
CA LEU A 244 26.11 -2.27 -11.81
C LEU A 244 27.40 -2.13 -10.96
N ASP A 245 28.56 -2.36 -11.55
CA ASP A 245 29.84 -2.21 -10.86
C ASP A 245 30.09 -0.77 -10.40
N GLN A 246 29.68 0.22 -11.19
CA GLN A 246 29.75 1.64 -10.83
C GLN A 246 28.82 2.02 -9.67
N LEU A 247 27.79 1.22 -9.36
CA LEU A 247 26.94 1.42 -8.19
C LEU A 247 27.73 1.30 -6.88
N LYS A 248 28.83 0.53 -6.87
CA LYS A 248 29.74 0.34 -5.74
C LYS A 248 28.97 -0.04 -4.47
N LEU A 249 28.27 -1.18 -4.52
CA LEU A 249 27.58 -1.70 -3.34
C LEU A 249 28.57 -1.99 -2.22
N ALA A 250 28.34 -1.41 -1.04
CA ALA A 250 29.08 -1.76 0.16
C ALA A 250 28.71 -3.21 0.56
N PRO A 251 29.68 -4.09 0.92
CA PRO A 251 29.34 -5.42 1.39
C PRO A 251 28.47 -5.37 2.63
N LEU A 252 27.41 -6.18 2.67
CA LEU A 252 26.64 -6.38 3.89
C LEU A 252 27.50 -7.10 4.93
N ALA A 253 27.76 -6.45 6.04
CA ALA A 253 28.53 -7.01 7.15
C ALA A 253 27.59 -7.53 8.24
N TYR A 254 28.01 -8.61 8.92
CA TYR A 254 27.23 -9.26 9.96
C TYR A 254 28.09 -9.46 11.22
N ARG A 255 27.43 -9.41 12.37
CA ARG A 255 28.05 -9.80 13.65
C ARG A 255 27.23 -10.90 14.32
N GLU A 256 27.88 -11.72 15.12
CA GLU A 256 27.16 -12.63 16.02
C GLU A 256 26.34 -11.83 17.03
N ALA A 257 25.11 -12.25 17.25
CA ALA A 257 24.22 -11.61 18.19
C ALA A 257 23.19 -12.62 18.73
N ARG A 258 22.83 -12.45 20.00
CA ARG A 258 21.72 -13.19 20.61
C ARG A 258 20.42 -12.49 20.24
N LEU A 259 19.80 -12.93 19.14
CA LEU A 259 18.53 -12.35 18.70
C LEU A 259 17.37 -12.91 19.52
N PRO A 260 16.41 -12.07 19.94
CA PRO A 260 15.19 -12.54 20.54
C PRO A 260 14.44 -13.48 19.60
N ASN A 261 13.84 -14.53 20.15
CA ASN A 261 13.05 -15.49 19.39
C ASN A 261 11.96 -16.09 20.29
N TYR A 262 10.72 -15.74 19.99
CA TYR A 262 9.56 -16.28 20.67
C TYR A 262 9.26 -17.71 20.22
N GLU A 263 9.41 -17.99 18.92
CA GLU A 263 9.20 -19.32 18.39
C GLU A 263 10.32 -20.29 18.81
N LYS A 264 9.96 -21.54 19.02
CA LYS A 264 10.91 -22.60 19.38
C LYS A 264 11.80 -23.06 18.20
N ARG A 265 11.97 -22.24 17.17
CA ARG A 265 12.86 -22.52 16.03
C ARG A 265 14.29 -22.08 16.36
N PRO A 266 15.31 -22.64 15.70
CA PRO A 266 16.67 -22.14 15.83
C PRO A 266 16.70 -20.64 15.49
N GLY A 267 17.09 -19.81 16.43
CA GLY A 267 17.20 -18.36 16.22
C GLY A 267 18.26 -18.04 15.16
N VAL A 268 18.11 -16.91 14.50
CA VAL A 268 19.18 -16.35 13.68
C VAL A 268 20.27 -15.84 14.62
N GLN A 269 21.50 -16.28 14.41
CA GLN A 269 22.64 -15.95 15.27
C GLN A 269 23.42 -14.71 14.81
N TYR A 270 23.01 -14.10 13.70
CA TYR A 270 23.75 -13.00 13.10
C TYR A 270 22.82 -11.79 12.89
N GLN A 271 23.31 -10.62 13.27
CA GLN A 271 22.71 -9.33 12.99
C GLN A 271 23.49 -8.66 11.86
N GLN A 272 22.79 -8.19 10.82
CA GLN A 272 23.37 -7.29 9.85
C GLN A 272 23.77 -5.98 10.55
N LEU A 273 24.94 -5.42 10.21
CA LEU A 273 25.33 -4.08 10.66
C LEU A 273 24.58 -3.01 9.83
N PRO A 274 24.22 -1.87 10.43
CA PRO A 274 23.55 -0.80 9.71
C PRO A 274 24.46 -0.21 8.62
N LEU A 275 23.84 0.27 7.54
CA LEU A 275 24.49 1.02 6.48
C LEU A 275 24.20 2.52 6.64
N SER A 276 25.07 3.38 6.09
CA SER A 276 24.73 4.80 5.97
C SER A 276 23.49 5.01 5.08
N PRO A 277 22.81 6.16 5.17
CA PRO A 277 21.66 6.44 4.30
C PRO A 277 21.98 6.32 2.81
N GLU A 278 23.16 6.78 2.38
CA GLU A 278 23.62 6.74 0.99
C GLU A 278 23.92 5.31 0.51
N GLU A 279 24.39 4.42 1.42
CA GLU A 279 24.65 3.04 1.06
C GLU A 279 23.37 2.20 1.09
N SER A 280 22.50 2.40 2.07
CA SER A 280 21.27 1.62 2.23
C SER A 280 20.31 1.80 1.03
N VAL A 281 20.16 3.03 0.51
CA VAL A 281 19.29 3.27 -0.67
C VAL A 281 19.70 2.48 -1.90
N LYS A 282 20.97 2.08 -1.99
CA LYS A 282 21.45 1.21 -3.07
C LYS A 282 20.89 -0.21 -2.98
N TYR A 283 20.37 -0.61 -1.83
CA TYR A 283 19.74 -1.90 -1.57
C TYR A 283 18.22 -1.87 -1.62
N ILE A 284 17.62 -0.71 -1.87
CA ILE A 284 16.16 -0.55 -1.96
C ILE A 284 15.70 -0.70 -3.40
N GLN A 285 14.72 -1.56 -3.62
CA GLN A 285 14.00 -1.72 -4.87
C GLN A 285 12.75 -0.83 -4.86
N ILE A 286 12.54 -0.09 -5.95
CA ILE A 286 11.33 0.66 -6.28
C ILE A 286 10.94 0.37 -7.74
N PRO A 287 9.71 0.70 -8.20
CA PRO A 287 9.34 0.53 -9.60
C PRO A 287 10.26 1.30 -10.55
N VAL A 288 10.49 0.76 -11.75
CA VAL A 288 11.50 1.21 -12.72
C VAL A 288 11.38 2.68 -13.13
N ASP A 289 10.17 3.23 -13.14
CA ASP A 289 9.90 4.63 -13.56
C ASP A 289 9.97 5.64 -12.40
N PHE A 290 10.43 5.22 -11.22
CA PHE A 290 10.46 6.05 -10.02
C PHE A 290 11.89 6.32 -9.57
N ASN A 291 12.07 7.36 -8.76
CA ASN A 291 13.30 7.67 -8.07
C ASN A 291 13.08 7.74 -6.57
N LEU A 292 14.09 7.30 -5.81
CA LEU A 292 14.13 7.34 -4.35
C LEU A 292 15.16 8.37 -3.91
N GLN A 293 14.73 9.25 -3.00
CA GLN A 293 15.58 10.28 -2.41
C GLN A 293 15.49 10.18 -0.88
N VAL A 294 16.63 10.29 -0.21
CA VAL A 294 16.68 10.51 1.24
C VAL A 294 16.46 11.99 1.48
N PHE A 295 15.32 12.36 2.06
CA PHE A 295 15.01 13.74 2.39
C PHE A 295 15.64 14.16 3.72
N ALA A 296 15.58 13.28 4.73
CA ALA A 296 16.18 13.49 6.03
C ALA A 296 16.57 12.17 6.65
N SER A 297 17.57 12.15 7.52
CA SER A 297 18.07 10.96 8.18
C SER A 297 18.72 11.25 9.54
N GLU A 298 19.19 10.21 10.18
CA GLU A 298 20.08 10.31 11.33
C GLU A 298 21.29 11.20 11.05
N PRO A 299 21.80 11.96 11.98
CA PRO A 299 21.41 12.04 13.41
C PRO A 299 20.21 12.99 13.68
N ASN A 300 19.68 13.69 12.68
CA ASN A 300 18.62 14.67 12.87
C ASN A 300 17.25 14.02 13.03
N VAL A 301 16.96 13.00 12.22
CA VAL A 301 15.73 12.18 12.31
C VAL A 301 16.09 10.83 12.90
N MET A 302 15.43 10.47 14.00
CA MET A 302 15.63 9.18 14.68
C MET A 302 14.27 8.61 15.06
N HIS A 303 14.00 7.34 14.67
CA HIS A 303 12.79 6.62 15.03
C HIS A 303 11.47 7.35 14.69
N PRO A 304 11.26 7.82 13.43
CA PRO A 304 10.06 8.55 13.02
C PRO A 304 8.85 7.63 12.97
N ILE A 305 7.67 8.07 13.45
CA ILE A 305 6.44 7.24 13.49
C ILE A 305 5.30 7.80 12.62
N ALA A 306 5.25 9.10 12.44
CA ALA A 306 4.24 9.76 11.63
C ALA A 306 4.78 11.07 11.03
N MET A 307 4.15 11.50 9.95
CA MET A 307 4.44 12.75 9.25
C MET A 307 3.16 13.55 9.05
N ALA A 308 3.28 14.87 9.07
CA ALA A 308 2.22 15.81 8.67
C ALA A 308 2.84 17.06 8.04
N TRP A 309 2.08 17.74 7.20
CA TRP A 309 2.50 19.00 6.60
C TRP A 309 1.52 20.11 6.96
N ASP A 310 2.05 21.28 7.22
CA ASP A 310 1.22 22.47 7.44
C ASP A 310 0.64 23.00 6.11
N GLU A 311 -0.12 24.09 6.20
CA GLU A 311 -0.73 24.76 5.03
C GLU A 311 0.28 25.43 4.06
N LYS A 312 1.56 25.46 4.43
CA LYS A 312 2.67 25.92 3.57
C LYS A 312 3.41 24.77 2.92
N GLY A 313 3.08 23.51 3.30
CA GLY A 313 3.76 22.30 2.85
C GLY A 313 5.06 22.00 3.60
N LEU A 314 5.28 22.60 4.78
CA LEU A 314 6.43 22.30 5.63
C LEU A 314 6.20 20.96 6.34
N LEU A 315 7.21 20.11 6.34
CA LEU A 315 7.16 18.78 6.95
C LEU A 315 7.37 18.83 8.46
N TYR A 316 6.48 18.18 9.19
CA TYR A 316 6.63 17.85 10.61
C TYR A 316 6.73 16.33 10.77
N VAL A 317 7.71 15.86 11.54
CA VAL A 317 7.99 14.45 11.80
C VAL A 317 7.82 14.17 13.28
N LEU A 318 7.01 13.19 13.60
CA LEU A 318 6.80 12.72 14.96
C LEU A 318 7.86 11.67 15.31
N ILE A 319 8.65 11.94 16.34
CA ILE A 319 9.77 11.11 16.77
C ILE A 319 9.38 10.39 18.06
N THR A 320 9.57 9.06 18.09
CA THR A 320 9.20 8.21 19.21
C THR A 320 10.38 7.39 19.73
N LYS A 321 11.08 7.90 20.72
CA LYS A 321 12.25 7.26 21.35
C LYS A 321 11.87 6.46 22.62
N ASP A 322 10.78 6.82 23.30
CA ASP A 322 10.28 6.13 24.49
C ASP A 322 9.61 4.79 24.13
N TYR A 323 9.10 4.64 22.91
CA TYR A 323 8.54 3.38 22.44
C TYR A 323 9.63 2.29 22.35
N PRO A 324 9.37 1.04 22.76
CA PRO A 324 8.06 0.48 23.13
C PRO A 324 7.80 0.41 24.64
N ASN A 325 8.71 0.87 25.47
CA ASN A 325 8.66 0.62 26.90
C ASN A 325 7.43 1.24 27.56
N GLU A 326 7.62 2.14 28.49
CA GLU A 326 6.53 2.72 29.24
C GLU A 326 6.34 4.19 28.91
N ARG A 327 5.10 4.65 29.09
CA ARG A 327 4.81 6.09 29.09
C ARG A 327 5.31 6.74 30.34
N LYS A 328 5.94 7.89 30.18
CA LYS A 328 6.43 8.73 31.27
C LYS A 328 5.41 9.84 31.58
N ALA A 329 4.72 9.74 32.71
CA ALA A 329 3.71 10.73 33.11
C ALA A 329 4.29 12.13 33.34
N SER A 330 5.56 12.24 33.66
CA SER A 330 6.27 13.50 33.92
C SER A 330 6.91 14.14 32.71
N GLY A 331 6.57 13.65 31.51
CA GLY A 331 7.20 14.05 30.26
C GLY A 331 8.26 13.06 29.79
N GLY A 332 8.23 12.73 28.50
CA GLY A 332 9.12 11.79 27.85
C GLY A 332 10.26 12.44 27.08
N SER A 333 10.96 11.64 26.29
CA SER A 333 12.04 12.06 25.40
C SER A 333 11.62 12.23 23.94
N ASP A 334 10.34 12.02 23.66
CA ASP A 334 9.77 12.13 22.33
C ASP A 334 9.46 13.58 21.97
N TYR A 335 9.45 13.86 20.67
CA TYR A 335 9.30 15.24 20.19
C TYR A 335 8.73 15.30 18.77
N ILE A 336 8.32 16.49 18.34
CA ILE A 336 7.95 16.81 16.97
C ILE A 336 9.06 17.64 16.35
N LEU A 337 9.55 17.20 15.20
CA LEU A 337 10.62 17.85 14.47
C LEU A 337 10.06 18.50 13.20
N ARG A 338 10.28 19.79 12.98
CA ARG A 338 10.03 20.47 11.72
C ARG A 338 11.29 20.37 10.86
N CYS A 339 11.13 19.85 9.63
CA CYS A 339 12.20 19.63 8.68
C CYS A 339 11.99 20.53 7.45
N GLU A 340 12.97 21.36 7.13
CA GLU A 340 12.92 22.33 6.05
C GLU A 340 14.06 22.09 5.06
N ASP A 341 13.75 22.14 3.77
CA ASP A 341 14.70 22.20 2.65
C ASP A 341 14.75 23.65 2.20
N THR A 342 15.73 24.43 2.72
CA THR A 342 15.80 25.87 2.50
C THR A 342 16.50 26.23 1.18
N ASN A 343 17.26 25.30 0.62
CA ASN A 343 18.02 25.47 -0.60
C ASN A 343 17.39 24.80 -1.84
N ASN A 344 16.28 24.06 -1.65
CA ASN A 344 15.51 23.32 -2.66
C ASN A 344 16.34 22.26 -3.41
N ASP A 345 17.26 21.58 -2.72
CA ASP A 345 18.03 20.46 -3.30
C ASP A 345 17.34 19.09 -3.08
N GLY A 346 16.22 19.08 -2.40
CA GLY A 346 15.41 17.90 -2.07
C GLY A 346 15.86 17.19 -0.80
N LYS A 347 16.67 17.84 0.04
CA LYS A 347 17.08 17.36 1.36
C LYS A 347 16.81 18.43 2.40
N ALA A 348 16.36 18.01 3.58
CA ALA A 348 16.22 18.91 4.70
C ALA A 348 17.60 19.37 5.20
N ASP A 349 17.76 20.66 5.34
CA ASP A 349 18.98 21.31 5.83
C ASP A 349 18.75 22.11 7.12
N LYS A 350 17.50 22.32 7.51
CA LYS A 350 17.13 22.99 8.77
C LYS A 350 16.14 22.17 9.56
N PHE A 351 16.45 21.98 10.85
CA PHE A 351 15.69 21.16 11.75
C PHE A 351 15.35 21.96 13.00
N THR A 352 14.05 22.05 13.33
CA THR A 352 13.55 22.76 14.51
C THR A 352 12.71 21.83 15.36
N ARG A 353 13.02 21.69 16.64
CA ARG A 353 12.17 20.98 17.59
C ARG A 353 10.94 21.81 17.88
N PHE A 354 9.82 21.43 17.27
CA PHE A 354 8.56 22.16 17.40
C PHE A 354 7.91 21.94 18.77
N ALA A 355 7.93 20.71 19.27
CA ALA A 355 7.39 20.36 20.61
C ALA A 355 8.23 19.27 21.23
N GLU A 356 8.46 19.32 22.54
CA GLU A 356 9.27 18.35 23.29
C GLU A 356 8.50 17.81 24.50
N GLY A 357 9.06 16.83 25.19
CA GLY A 357 8.47 16.26 26.42
C GLY A 357 7.27 15.36 26.17
N LEU A 358 7.10 14.86 24.94
CA LEU A 358 6.08 13.88 24.61
C LEU A 358 6.51 12.47 25.05
N SER A 359 5.58 11.54 25.18
CA SER A 359 5.86 10.14 25.50
C SER A 359 4.95 9.20 24.73
N ILE A 360 5.53 8.47 23.77
CA ILE A 360 4.88 7.54 22.85
C ILE A 360 3.70 8.18 22.11
N PRO A 361 3.92 9.33 21.42
CA PRO A 361 2.95 9.86 20.49
C PRO A 361 2.90 8.97 19.24
N THR A 362 1.72 8.84 18.61
CA THR A 362 1.44 7.81 17.61
C THR A 362 0.80 8.34 16.33
N GLY A 363 0.40 9.59 16.29
CA GLY A 363 -0.17 10.22 15.11
C GLY A 363 -0.40 11.71 15.33
N MET A 364 -0.46 12.47 14.25
CA MET A 364 -0.70 13.92 14.31
C MET A 364 -1.39 14.44 13.06
N VAL A 365 -2.15 15.52 13.20
CA VAL A 365 -2.82 16.22 12.11
C VAL A 365 -2.99 17.70 12.44
N PHE A 366 -2.87 18.58 11.45
CA PHE A 366 -3.11 20.01 11.61
C PHE A 366 -4.61 20.33 11.69
N ALA A 367 -5.00 21.09 12.69
CA ALA A 367 -6.34 21.67 12.87
C ALA A 367 -6.29 22.90 13.80
N ASN A 368 -7.20 23.86 13.59
CA ASN A 368 -7.35 25.05 14.43
C ASN A 368 -6.04 25.87 14.61
N GLY A 369 -5.19 25.86 13.58
CA GLY A 369 -3.91 26.57 13.59
C GLY A 369 -2.86 25.97 14.53
N GLY A 370 -2.95 24.67 14.83
CA GLY A 370 -1.99 23.90 15.60
C GLY A 370 -1.99 22.43 15.21
N LEU A 371 -1.30 21.59 15.97
CA LEU A 371 -1.25 20.14 15.81
C LEU A 371 -2.15 19.44 16.83
N VAL A 372 -2.98 18.52 16.34
CA VAL A 372 -3.68 17.54 17.18
C VAL A 372 -2.84 16.27 17.16
N VAL A 373 -2.48 15.78 18.34
CA VAL A 373 -1.52 14.67 18.52
C VAL A 373 -2.17 13.57 19.35
N SER A 374 -2.15 12.34 18.87
CA SER A 374 -2.54 11.17 19.67
C SER A 374 -1.36 10.70 20.52
N GLN A 375 -1.56 10.72 21.82
CA GLN A 375 -0.62 10.25 22.84
C GLN A 375 -1.43 9.63 23.97
N ALA A 376 -1.74 8.33 23.92
CA ALA A 376 -2.57 7.73 24.94
C ALA A 376 -2.03 8.02 26.38
N PRO A 377 -2.90 8.30 27.38
CA PRO A 377 -4.36 8.19 27.29
C PRO A 377 -5.06 9.38 26.64
N HIS A 378 -4.33 10.33 26.06
CA HIS A 378 -4.82 11.62 25.61
C HIS A 378 -4.81 11.80 24.09
N ILE A 379 -5.68 12.66 23.60
CA ILE A 379 -5.49 13.45 22.39
C ILE A 379 -5.11 14.86 22.84
N LEU A 380 -3.96 15.34 22.37
CA LEU A 380 -3.41 16.65 22.72
C LEU A 380 -3.65 17.65 21.60
N PHE A 381 -3.74 18.95 21.95
CA PHE A 381 -3.61 20.04 21.01
C PHE A 381 -2.38 20.86 21.37
N ILE A 382 -1.51 21.08 20.39
CA ILE A 382 -0.20 21.71 20.56
C ILE A 382 -0.08 22.84 19.54
N LYS A 383 0.28 24.03 19.99
CA LYS A 383 0.30 25.23 19.13
C LYS A 383 1.48 26.14 19.43
N ASP A 384 2.03 26.71 18.39
CA ASP A 384 2.89 27.89 18.42
C ASP A 384 1.98 29.13 18.32
N THR A 385 1.89 29.93 19.38
CA THR A 385 1.01 31.11 19.43
C THR A 385 1.76 32.41 19.15
N ASN A 386 3.08 32.42 19.25
CA ASN A 386 3.94 33.58 19.06
C ASN A 386 4.61 33.62 17.68
N GLY A 387 4.59 32.49 16.91
CA GLY A 387 5.11 32.40 15.55
C GLY A 387 6.62 32.19 15.45
N ASP A 388 7.30 31.74 16.53
CA ASP A 388 8.74 31.54 16.54
C ASP A 388 9.15 30.14 16.00
N GLY A 389 8.16 29.28 15.76
CA GLY A 389 8.34 27.92 15.24
C GLY A 389 8.50 26.86 16.31
N VAL A 390 8.28 27.21 17.59
CA VAL A 390 8.28 26.33 18.75
C VAL A 390 6.92 26.44 19.45
N ALA A 391 6.33 25.32 19.80
CA ALA A 391 5.03 25.29 20.47
C ALA A 391 5.16 25.81 21.90
N ASP A 392 4.29 26.76 22.27
CA ASP A 392 4.20 27.38 23.58
C ASP A 392 2.86 27.09 24.29
N GLN A 393 1.93 26.42 23.59
CA GLN A 393 0.65 25.99 24.13
C GLN A 393 0.45 24.50 23.96
N GLN A 394 0.06 23.80 25.04
CA GLN A 394 -0.38 22.41 25.00
C GLN A 394 -1.61 22.25 25.90
N LYS A 395 -2.65 21.54 25.37
CA LYS A 395 -3.84 21.18 26.14
C LYS A 395 -4.33 19.79 25.80
N VAL A 396 -5.00 19.14 26.76
CA VAL A 396 -5.70 17.88 26.54
C VAL A 396 -7.07 18.19 25.93
N LEU A 397 -7.38 17.59 24.77
CA LEU A 397 -8.69 17.65 24.13
C LEU A 397 -9.60 16.51 24.60
N ILE A 398 -9.09 15.30 24.61
CA ILE A 398 -9.80 14.06 24.93
C ILE A 398 -8.89 13.19 25.79
N THR A 399 -9.47 12.45 26.74
CA THR A 399 -8.77 11.46 27.55
C THR A 399 -9.60 10.20 27.71
N GLY A 400 -8.94 9.04 27.91
CA GLY A 400 -9.62 7.77 28.15
C GLY A 400 -9.17 6.62 27.25
N PHE A 401 -8.18 6.82 26.38
CA PHE A 401 -7.57 5.71 25.64
C PHE A 401 -6.76 4.80 26.57
N GLY A 402 -6.84 3.50 26.31
CA GLY A 402 -6.12 2.51 27.10
C GLY A 402 -4.59 2.64 26.96
N THR A 403 -3.87 2.27 28.02
CA THR A 403 -2.41 2.37 28.11
C THR A 403 -1.72 1.04 28.46
N GLY A 404 -2.48 -0.06 28.54
CA GLY A 404 -1.97 -1.37 28.92
C GLY A 404 -0.99 -1.97 27.90
N ASP A 405 -1.06 -1.50 26.66
CA ASP A 405 -0.19 -1.90 25.57
C ASP A 405 0.20 -0.66 24.74
N THR A 406 1.50 -0.41 24.60
CA THR A 406 2.00 0.80 23.96
C THR A 406 1.84 0.82 22.45
N HIS A 407 1.67 -0.33 21.80
CA HIS A 407 1.50 -0.43 20.34
C HIS A 407 0.02 -0.52 19.89
N ALA A 408 -0.94 -0.50 20.81
CA ALA A 408 -2.35 -0.68 20.51
C ALA A 408 -3.22 0.55 20.86
N GLY A 409 -2.59 1.71 20.98
CA GLY A 409 -3.25 2.98 21.27
C GLY A 409 -3.88 3.65 20.04
N PRO A 410 -4.40 4.90 20.22
CA PRO A 410 -4.93 5.70 19.11
C PRO A 410 -3.82 6.10 18.15
N SER A 411 -4.10 6.12 16.82
CA SER A 411 -3.09 6.44 15.81
C SER A 411 -3.74 6.91 14.51
N ASN A 412 -2.92 7.25 13.51
CA ASN A 412 -3.32 7.58 12.15
C ASN A 412 -4.39 8.68 12.08
N LEU A 413 -4.11 9.83 12.69
CA LEU A 413 -5.05 10.95 12.68
C LEU A 413 -5.10 11.62 11.30
N HIS A 414 -6.32 11.80 10.76
CA HIS A 414 -6.59 12.46 9.48
C HIS A 414 -7.72 13.47 9.61
N TYR A 415 -7.60 14.63 8.97
CA TYR A 415 -8.73 15.56 8.79
C TYR A 415 -9.65 15.00 7.72
N GLY A 416 -10.90 14.70 8.09
CA GLY A 416 -11.86 14.04 7.22
C GLY A 416 -12.60 14.99 6.30
N PHE A 417 -13.24 14.43 5.26
CA PHE A 417 -14.12 15.16 4.34
C PHE A 417 -15.28 15.85 5.07
N ASP A 418 -15.72 15.28 6.18
CA ASP A 418 -16.83 15.75 7.03
C ASP A 418 -16.42 16.80 8.08
N ASN A 419 -15.21 17.32 7.98
CA ASN A 419 -14.65 18.32 8.89
C ASN A 419 -14.48 17.81 10.35
N TRP A 420 -14.34 16.49 10.51
CA TRP A 420 -13.95 15.84 11.75
C TRP A 420 -12.52 15.31 11.64
N ILE A 421 -11.88 15.13 12.77
CA ILE A 421 -10.62 14.37 12.82
C ILE A 421 -10.97 12.91 13.04
N TRP A 422 -10.44 12.05 12.17
CA TRP A 422 -10.59 10.61 12.22
C TRP A 422 -9.29 9.96 12.65
N GLY A 423 -9.42 8.76 13.21
CA GLY A 423 -8.28 7.92 13.57
C GLY A 423 -8.71 6.49 13.83
N CYS A 424 -7.75 5.66 14.14
CA CYS A 424 -7.98 4.30 14.57
C CYS A 424 -7.37 4.02 15.95
N VAL A 425 -7.83 2.97 16.61
CA VAL A 425 -7.29 2.48 17.87
C VAL A 425 -7.23 0.96 17.85
N GLY A 426 -6.13 0.39 18.33
CA GLY A 426 -5.98 -1.04 18.53
C GLY A 426 -6.73 -1.54 19.77
N TYR A 427 -6.43 -2.74 20.22
CA TYR A 427 -7.16 -3.39 21.33
C TYR A 427 -6.99 -2.73 22.71
N SER A 428 -6.12 -1.72 22.86
CA SER A 428 -6.11 -0.88 24.07
C SER A 428 -7.42 -0.10 24.23
N GLY A 429 -8.12 0.19 23.14
CA GLY A 429 -9.46 0.75 23.12
C GLY A 429 -9.61 2.13 23.75
N TYR A 430 -10.87 2.49 24.00
CA TYR A 430 -11.27 3.74 24.63
C TYR A 430 -12.36 3.50 25.68
N LYS A 431 -12.25 4.18 26.84
CA LYS A 431 -13.31 4.27 27.84
C LYS A 431 -13.22 5.65 28.51
N GLY A 432 -14.20 6.49 28.26
CA GLY A 432 -14.16 7.86 28.77
C GLY A 432 -15.44 8.65 28.48
N LYS A 433 -15.40 9.93 28.83
CA LYS A 433 -16.47 10.89 28.62
C LYS A 433 -15.98 12.00 27.70
N VAL A 434 -16.77 12.33 26.66
CA VAL A 434 -16.49 13.45 25.74
C VAL A 434 -17.77 14.28 25.61
N GLY A 435 -17.70 15.52 26.06
CA GLY A 435 -18.91 16.34 26.19
C GLY A 435 -19.93 15.71 27.14
N ALA A 436 -21.15 15.46 26.64
CA ALA A 436 -22.20 14.78 27.39
C ALA A 436 -22.18 13.26 27.26
N ASP A 437 -21.44 12.72 26.29
CA ASP A 437 -21.47 11.31 25.91
C ASP A 437 -20.45 10.48 26.68
N SER A 438 -20.88 9.32 27.19
CA SER A 438 -20.00 8.28 27.73
C SER A 438 -19.79 7.21 26.67
N LEU A 439 -18.56 6.93 26.30
CA LEU A 439 -18.19 6.01 25.23
C LEU A 439 -17.26 4.92 25.76
N GLN A 440 -17.47 3.70 25.27
CA GLN A 440 -16.56 2.57 25.48
C GLN A 440 -16.53 1.72 24.21
N PHE A 441 -15.31 1.48 23.67
CA PHE A 441 -15.10 0.57 22.54
C PHE A 441 -13.67 0.01 22.60
N ALA A 442 -13.48 -1.14 21.98
CA ALA A 442 -12.18 -1.78 21.81
C ALA A 442 -11.50 -1.28 20.52
N GLN A 443 -10.92 -2.17 19.72
CA GLN A 443 -10.32 -1.82 18.43
C GLN A 443 -11.36 -1.27 17.45
N ALA A 444 -11.06 -0.10 16.86
CA ALA A 444 -12.07 0.64 16.11
C ALA A 444 -11.49 1.70 15.18
N PHE A 445 -12.32 2.15 14.23
CA PHE A 445 -12.23 3.52 13.70
C PHE A 445 -13.11 4.44 14.52
N PHE A 446 -12.60 5.62 14.83
CA PHE A 446 -13.31 6.67 15.55
C PHE A 446 -13.12 8.03 14.87
N ARG A 447 -14.00 8.99 15.21
CA ARG A 447 -13.82 10.39 14.81
C ARG A 447 -14.21 11.33 15.94
N PHE A 448 -13.66 12.53 15.93
CA PHE A 448 -13.99 13.55 16.92
C PHE A 448 -13.95 14.95 16.31
N LYS A 449 -14.66 15.88 16.92
CA LYS A 449 -14.60 17.30 16.51
C LYS A 449 -13.22 17.88 16.80
N PRO A 450 -12.66 18.75 15.91
CA PRO A 450 -11.32 19.33 16.10
C PRO A 450 -11.11 20.09 17.42
N ASP A 451 -12.19 20.52 18.08
CA ASP A 451 -12.18 21.17 19.39
C ASP A 451 -12.28 20.18 20.57
N GLY A 452 -12.43 18.87 20.30
CA GLY A 452 -12.60 17.84 21.32
C GLY A 452 -14.00 17.76 21.94
N SER A 453 -15.00 18.51 21.43
CA SER A 453 -16.34 18.62 22.04
C SER A 453 -17.21 17.38 21.87
N LYS A 454 -16.94 16.55 20.86
CA LYS A 454 -17.69 15.32 20.56
C LYS A 454 -16.80 14.26 19.94
N MET A 455 -17.05 12.98 20.27
CA MET A 455 -16.41 11.83 19.64
C MET A 455 -17.46 10.79 19.26
N GLU A 456 -17.21 10.02 18.19
CA GLU A 456 -18.06 8.93 17.72
C GLU A 456 -17.24 7.66 17.45
N HIS A 457 -17.77 6.52 17.90
CA HIS A 457 -17.33 5.20 17.45
C HIS A 457 -17.89 4.95 16.05
N MET A 458 -17.03 4.69 15.07
CA MET A 458 -17.45 4.59 13.67
C MET A 458 -17.66 3.16 13.22
N THR A 459 -16.78 2.26 13.61
CA THR A 459 -16.90 0.81 13.38
C THR A 459 -15.90 0.05 14.22
N THR A 460 -16.23 -1.18 14.56
CA THR A 460 -15.29 -2.14 15.17
C THR A 460 -14.48 -2.82 14.08
N THR A 461 -13.20 -3.00 14.35
CA THR A 461 -12.26 -3.77 13.51
C THR A 461 -11.86 -5.05 14.26
N SER A 462 -10.93 -5.80 13.72
CA SER A 462 -10.31 -6.92 14.42
C SER A 462 -8.87 -6.61 14.83
N ASN A 463 -8.35 -7.34 15.78
CA ASN A 463 -6.95 -7.33 16.19
C ASN A 463 -6.43 -5.91 16.52
N ASN A 464 -5.16 -5.64 16.23
CA ASN A 464 -4.51 -4.36 16.46
C ASN A 464 -4.66 -3.45 15.25
N THR A 465 -5.60 -2.50 15.31
CA THR A 465 -5.85 -1.56 14.21
C THR A 465 -4.77 -0.50 14.19
N TRP A 466 -4.03 -0.42 13.07
CA TRP A 466 -2.93 0.52 12.89
C TRP A 466 -2.84 1.01 11.44
N GLY A 467 -3.90 1.60 10.95
CA GLY A 467 -3.98 2.19 9.62
C GLY A 467 -5.35 2.74 9.35
N PHE A 468 -5.38 3.93 8.76
CA PHE A 468 -6.61 4.63 8.43
C PHE A 468 -6.38 5.60 7.28
N ASP A 469 -7.26 5.64 6.30
CA ASP A 469 -7.29 6.67 5.25
C ASP A 469 -8.63 6.70 4.52
N PHE A 470 -8.77 7.68 3.64
CA PHE A 470 -9.87 7.85 2.70
C PHE A 470 -9.39 7.71 1.26
N ASN A 471 -10.23 7.14 0.42
CA ASN A 471 -10.07 7.40 -1.01
C ASN A 471 -10.62 8.81 -1.37
N GLU A 472 -10.38 9.28 -2.59
CA GLU A 472 -10.79 10.64 -3.02
C GLU A 472 -12.30 10.82 -3.16
N ALA A 473 -13.08 9.75 -3.07
CA ALA A 473 -14.54 9.82 -3.00
C ALA A 473 -15.05 9.92 -1.54
N GLY A 474 -14.15 9.79 -0.54
CA GLY A 474 -14.46 9.82 0.89
C GLY A 474 -15.01 8.50 1.41
N ASP A 475 -14.64 7.35 0.80
CA ASP A 475 -14.86 6.03 1.38
C ASP A 475 -13.74 5.73 2.37
N VAL A 476 -14.04 4.97 3.43
CA VAL A 476 -13.19 4.80 4.61
C VAL A 476 -12.50 3.44 4.58
N PHE A 477 -11.19 3.46 4.77
CA PHE A 477 -10.34 2.27 4.76
C PHE A 477 -9.35 2.28 5.92
N GLY A 478 -8.69 1.14 6.13
CA GLY A 478 -7.61 1.02 7.09
C GLY A 478 -6.97 -0.35 7.08
N SER A 479 -6.15 -0.64 8.09
CA SER A 479 -5.46 -1.92 8.26
C SER A 479 -5.41 -2.35 9.72
N THR A 480 -5.10 -3.62 9.94
CA THR A 480 -4.66 -4.13 11.24
C THR A 480 -3.23 -4.62 11.13
N ALA A 481 -2.45 -4.45 12.18
CA ALA A 481 -1.03 -4.81 12.19
C ALA A 481 -0.80 -6.30 11.89
N ASN A 482 -1.72 -7.16 12.35
CA ASN A 482 -1.67 -8.60 12.13
C ASN A 482 -2.84 -9.04 11.22
N ASN A 483 -2.59 -9.94 10.30
CA ASN A 483 -3.56 -10.70 9.51
C ASN A 483 -4.26 -9.94 8.37
N ALA A 484 -4.49 -8.62 8.47
CA ALA A 484 -5.27 -7.90 7.48
C ALA A 484 -4.70 -6.50 7.22
N HIS A 485 -4.17 -6.26 6.04
CA HIS A 485 -3.70 -4.95 5.63
C HIS A 485 -4.72 -4.15 4.82
N GLY A 486 -5.95 -4.66 4.66
CA GLY A 486 -7.06 -3.96 4.04
C GLY A 486 -8.36 -4.14 4.82
N TRP A 487 -8.96 -3.05 5.30
CA TRP A 487 -10.30 -2.95 5.89
C TRP A 487 -11.11 -1.92 5.15
N TYR A 488 -12.39 -2.21 4.94
CA TYR A 488 -13.36 -1.27 4.38
C TYR A 488 -14.54 -1.10 5.32
N MET A 489 -14.92 0.16 5.61
CA MET A 489 -16.13 0.51 6.37
C MET A 489 -17.23 0.96 5.43
N ALA A 490 -18.27 0.15 5.27
CA ALA A 490 -19.44 0.45 4.45
C ALA A 490 -20.56 1.14 5.23
N ILE A 491 -20.81 0.70 6.48
CA ILE A 491 -21.91 1.15 7.33
C ILE A 491 -21.36 1.66 8.66
N PRO A 492 -21.44 2.97 8.95
CA PRO A 492 -21.06 3.51 10.24
C PRO A 492 -21.90 2.97 11.40
N HIS A 493 -21.28 2.78 12.55
CA HIS A 493 -21.92 2.25 13.75
C HIS A 493 -23.20 3.00 14.15
N ARG A 494 -23.25 4.32 13.97
CA ARG A 494 -24.44 5.14 14.27
C ARG A 494 -25.69 4.73 13.49
N ASN A 495 -25.55 4.08 12.34
CA ASN A 495 -26.67 3.60 11.52
C ASN A 495 -27.20 2.23 11.97
N ILE A 496 -26.45 1.53 12.84
CA ILE A 496 -26.78 0.16 13.27
C ILE A 496 -26.85 0.01 14.80
N TRP A 497 -26.43 1.00 15.60
CA TRP A 497 -26.31 0.85 17.03
C TRP A 497 -27.66 0.68 17.76
N ASN A 498 -28.76 1.19 17.20
CA ASN A 498 -30.13 0.98 17.69
C ASN A 498 -30.75 -0.34 17.17
N ALA A 499 -30.05 -1.07 16.34
CA ALA A 499 -30.48 -2.40 15.95
C ALA A 499 -30.26 -3.34 17.14
N PRO A 500 -31.24 -4.20 17.49
CA PRO A 500 -31.11 -5.11 18.63
C PRO A 500 -30.12 -6.27 18.40
N PHE A 501 -29.22 -6.12 17.43
CA PHE A 501 -28.17 -7.07 17.09
C PHE A 501 -26.94 -6.32 16.58
N SER A 502 -25.76 -6.85 16.82
CA SER A 502 -24.52 -6.26 16.35
C SER A 502 -24.24 -6.62 14.88
N LEU A 503 -24.65 -5.76 13.96
CA LEU A 503 -24.06 -5.76 12.62
C LEU A 503 -22.67 -5.13 12.69
N ASN A 504 -21.69 -5.77 12.08
CA ASN A 504 -20.41 -5.11 11.83
C ASN A 504 -20.46 -4.41 10.46
N GLY A 505 -20.42 -3.08 10.46
CA GLY A 505 -20.47 -2.27 9.25
C GLY A 505 -19.17 -2.24 8.44
N SER A 506 -18.19 -3.06 8.80
CA SER A 506 -16.90 -3.15 8.14
C SER A 506 -16.46 -4.58 7.90
N LYS A 507 -15.53 -4.78 6.97
CA LYS A 507 -14.93 -6.09 6.72
C LYS A 507 -13.46 -5.99 6.34
N ASN A 508 -12.76 -7.10 6.53
CA ASN A 508 -11.45 -7.33 5.92
C ASN A 508 -11.61 -7.51 4.39
N ILE A 509 -10.80 -6.79 3.61
CA ILE A 509 -10.78 -6.84 2.13
C ILE A 509 -9.47 -7.43 1.59
N ASP A 510 -8.45 -7.61 2.44
CA ASP A 510 -7.19 -8.23 2.09
C ASP A 510 -6.45 -8.81 3.30
N THR A 511 -5.52 -9.72 3.03
CA THR A 511 -4.68 -10.38 4.03
C THR A 511 -3.20 -10.25 3.68
N HIS A 512 -2.30 -10.49 4.65
CA HIS A 512 -0.84 -10.37 4.46
C HIS A 512 -0.21 -11.42 3.52
N LYS A 513 -1.00 -12.30 2.91
CA LYS A 513 -0.49 -13.40 2.05
C LYS A 513 0.25 -12.90 0.81
N ASP A 514 -0.10 -11.70 0.35
CA ASP A 514 0.41 -11.14 -0.90
C ASP A 514 1.67 -10.27 -0.70
N MET A 515 2.04 -9.98 0.54
CA MET A 515 3.29 -9.32 0.85
C MET A 515 4.49 -10.25 0.58
N LYS A 516 5.52 -9.75 -0.09
CA LYS A 516 6.73 -10.51 -0.44
C LYS A 516 7.97 -9.72 -0.03
N THR A 517 8.67 -10.21 0.98
CA THR A 517 10.00 -9.66 1.32
C THR A 517 11.03 -10.03 0.25
N ILE A 518 12.06 -9.19 0.08
CA ILE A 518 13.22 -9.47 -0.78
C ILE A 518 14.48 -9.80 0.03
N THR A 519 14.35 -9.94 1.34
CA THR A 519 15.38 -10.56 2.20
C THR A 519 15.18 -12.07 2.24
N LYS A 520 16.22 -12.83 2.58
CA LYS A 520 16.13 -14.30 2.63
C LYS A 520 15.08 -14.80 3.62
N LYS A 521 14.81 -14.06 4.70
CA LYS A 521 13.86 -14.42 5.75
C LYS A 521 13.24 -13.18 6.36
N VAL A 522 11.95 -13.24 6.67
CA VAL A 522 11.31 -12.29 7.57
C VAL A 522 11.78 -12.63 9.00
N ARG A 523 12.38 -11.66 9.68
CA ARG A 523 12.89 -11.85 11.03
C ARG A 523 11.93 -11.28 12.04
N GLN A 524 11.19 -12.17 12.68
CA GLN A 524 10.22 -11.81 13.70
C GLN A 524 10.52 -12.51 15.00
N VAL A 525 10.10 -11.89 16.08
CA VAL A 525 10.24 -12.44 17.42
C VAL A 525 9.13 -13.42 17.74
N ASP A 526 7.90 -13.09 17.37
CA ASP A 526 6.67 -13.87 17.65
C ASP A 526 6.24 -14.75 16.48
N VAL A 527 6.35 -14.27 15.25
CA VAL A 527 5.98 -15.00 14.03
C VAL A 527 7.16 -15.02 13.07
N PHE A 528 8.01 -16.01 13.19
CA PHE A 528 9.15 -16.15 12.31
C PHE A 528 8.68 -16.55 10.89
N GLY A 529 8.93 -15.69 9.91
CA GLY A 529 8.45 -15.85 8.55
C GLY A 529 7.06 -15.29 8.30
N GLY A 530 6.49 -14.52 9.25
CA GLY A 530 5.20 -13.83 9.12
C GLY A 530 5.33 -12.31 9.20
N TYR A 531 4.23 -11.62 8.92
CA TYR A 531 4.11 -10.17 8.97
C TYR A 531 3.19 -9.77 10.11
N THR A 532 3.62 -8.86 10.97
CA THR A 532 2.92 -8.53 12.23
C THR A 532 2.82 -7.04 12.54
N ALA A 533 3.27 -6.18 11.63
CA ALA A 533 3.36 -4.75 11.89
C ALA A 533 2.85 -3.88 10.73
N ALA A 534 1.89 -4.37 9.96
CA ALA A 534 1.31 -3.62 8.85
C ALA A 534 0.70 -2.30 9.33
N ALA A 535 1.03 -1.20 8.65
CA ALA A 535 0.60 0.15 9.00
C ALA A 535 0.17 0.93 7.76
N GLY A 536 -1.00 1.56 7.82
CA GLY A 536 -1.56 2.33 6.73
C GLY A 536 -2.62 1.54 5.94
N HIS A 537 -3.05 2.04 4.92
CA HIS A 537 -3.85 1.72 3.75
C HIS A 537 -4.05 3.05 3.01
N ASN A 538 -2.94 3.76 2.80
CA ASN A 538 -2.94 5.16 2.39
C ASN A 538 -3.04 5.27 0.88
N PHE A 539 -4.15 5.82 0.38
CA PHE A 539 -4.43 5.92 -1.04
C PHE A 539 -3.51 6.90 -1.76
N TYR A 540 -3.14 6.54 -2.99
CA TYR A 540 -2.54 7.52 -3.90
C TYR A 540 -3.61 8.49 -4.40
N SER A 541 -3.62 9.69 -3.85
CA SER A 541 -4.66 10.71 -3.98
C SER A 541 -4.21 11.99 -4.69
N ALA A 542 -3.21 11.86 -5.58
CA ALA A 542 -2.70 12.93 -6.43
C ALA A 542 -2.66 12.53 -7.91
N ARG A 543 -2.10 13.38 -8.79
CA ARG A 543 -1.99 13.13 -10.24
C ARG A 543 -0.56 13.16 -10.75
N ALA A 544 0.45 13.17 -9.85
CA ALA A 544 1.86 13.15 -10.22
C ALA A 544 2.34 11.75 -10.66
N PHE A 545 1.76 10.67 -10.13
CA PHE A 545 2.03 9.30 -10.57
C PHE A 545 1.18 8.92 -11.79
N PRO A 546 1.51 7.82 -12.50
CA PRO A 546 0.69 7.30 -13.59
C PRO A 546 -0.75 7.02 -13.18
N LYS A 547 -1.69 7.16 -14.12
CA LYS A 547 -3.13 7.02 -13.90
C LYS A 547 -3.54 5.71 -13.20
N LYS A 548 -2.78 4.61 -13.39
CA LYS A 548 -3.05 3.33 -12.72
C LYS A 548 -2.93 3.38 -11.18
N TYR A 549 -2.34 4.46 -10.63
CA TYR A 549 -2.25 4.69 -9.18
C TYR A 549 -3.45 5.48 -8.65
N TRP A 550 -4.08 6.34 -9.46
CA TRP A 550 -5.04 7.35 -9.02
C TRP A 550 -6.26 6.75 -8.34
N ASN A 551 -6.46 7.06 -7.06
CA ASN A 551 -7.62 6.69 -6.26
C ASN A 551 -7.91 5.17 -6.19
N GLN A 552 -6.95 4.32 -6.51
CA GLN A 552 -7.12 2.87 -6.46
C GLN A 552 -5.92 2.11 -5.89
N ILE A 553 -4.75 2.71 -5.85
CA ILE A 553 -3.61 2.11 -5.17
C ILE A 553 -3.53 2.66 -3.75
N ALA A 554 -3.51 1.76 -2.78
CA ALA A 554 -3.24 2.05 -1.38
C ALA A 554 -1.87 1.48 -0.97
N PHE A 555 -1.14 2.21 -0.14
CA PHE A 555 0.17 1.83 0.37
C PHE A 555 0.06 1.36 1.81
N VAL A 556 0.70 0.24 2.11
CA VAL A 556 0.80 -0.34 3.45
C VAL A 556 2.26 -0.55 3.78
N SER A 557 2.73 0.10 4.83
CA SER A 557 4.09 -0.10 5.36
C SER A 557 4.13 -1.35 6.21
N GLU A 558 5.14 -2.20 5.99
CA GLU A 558 5.35 -3.41 6.79
C GLU A 558 6.84 -3.52 7.15
N PRO A 559 7.22 -3.01 8.34
CA PRO A 559 8.61 -2.88 8.74
C PRO A 559 9.31 -4.23 8.94
N THR A 560 8.58 -5.28 9.30
CA THR A 560 9.15 -6.61 9.55
C THR A 560 9.51 -7.34 8.27
N GLY A 561 8.84 -7.00 7.17
CA GLY A 561 9.11 -7.49 5.83
C GLY A 561 9.98 -6.55 4.99
N HIS A 562 10.38 -5.40 5.54
CA HIS A 562 11.20 -4.40 4.86
C HIS A 562 10.53 -3.82 3.61
N VAL A 563 9.18 -3.69 3.62
CA VAL A 563 8.41 -3.33 2.42
C VAL A 563 7.42 -2.20 2.66
N VAL A 564 7.17 -1.42 1.61
CA VAL A 564 5.92 -0.70 1.42
C VAL A 564 5.16 -1.46 0.33
N HIS A 565 4.14 -2.18 0.74
CA HIS A 565 3.26 -2.92 -0.15
C HIS A 565 2.27 -1.97 -0.83
N GLN A 566 1.79 -2.31 -2.02
CA GLN A 566 0.72 -1.58 -2.70
C GLN A 566 -0.44 -2.52 -2.99
N ASN A 567 -1.62 -2.14 -2.54
CA ASN A 567 -2.86 -2.83 -2.84
C ASN A 567 -3.57 -2.14 -3.99
N ARG A 568 -4.19 -2.90 -4.87
CA ARG A 568 -5.10 -2.36 -5.87
C ARG A 568 -6.54 -2.58 -5.42
N THR A 569 -7.16 -1.55 -4.89
CA THR A 569 -8.53 -1.58 -4.39
C THR A 569 -9.53 -1.45 -5.54
N VAL A 570 -10.39 -2.44 -5.69
CA VAL A 570 -11.38 -2.52 -6.78
C VAL A 570 -12.79 -2.50 -6.22
N LYS A 571 -13.59 -1.56 -6.73
CA LYS A 571 -15.01 -1.42 -6.37
C LYS A 571 -15.84 -2.53 -7.03
N THR A 572 -16.70 -3.17 -6.26
CA THR A 572 -17.66 -4.17 -6.72
C THR A 572 -19.02 -3.93 -6.06
N GLY A 573 -19.94 -3.31 -6.78
CA GLY A 573 -21.23 -2.92 -6.19
C GLY A 573 -21.04 -1.83 -5.13
N SER A 574 -21.56 -2.06 -3.92
CA SER A 574 -21.36 -1.18 -2.74
C SER A 574 -20.09 -1.58 -1.93
N ASP A 575 -19.35 -2.56 -2.40
CA ASP A 575 -18.20 -3.15 -1.74
C ASP A 575 -16.87 -2.81 -2.42
N PHE A 576 -15.79 -3.07 -1.70
CA PHE A 576 -14.42 -3.01 -2.21
C PHE A 576 -13.67 -4.30 -1.86
N ASN A 577 -12.75 -4.70 -2.73
CA ASN A 577 -11.81 -5.78 -2.51
C ASN A 577 -10.46 -5.36 -3.06
N ASP A 578 -9.41 -5.74 -2.37
CA ASP A 578 -8.07 -5.57 -2.87
C ASP A 578 -7.73 -6.71 -3.84
N GLN A 579 -6.95 -6.40 -4.84
CA GLN A 579 -6.37 -7.35 -5.78
C GLN A 579 -4.86 -7.34 -5.61
N GLU A 580 -4.25 -8.48 -5.93
CA GLU A 580 -2.81 -8.64 -5.92
C GLU A 580 -2.09 -7.45 -6.58
N ALA A 581 -1.14 -6.88 -5.86
CA ALA A 581 -0.21 -5.89 -6.35
C ALA A 581 1.16 -6.14 -5.71
N PHE A 582 2.23 -5.63 -6.37
CA PHE A 582 3.58 -5.89 -5.90
C PHE A 582 4.04 -4.84 -4.89
N ASN A 583 5.15 -5.11 -4.21
CA ASN A 583 5.78 -4.12 -3.37
C ASN A 583 6.10 -2.84 -4.17
N PHE A 584 5.75 -1.71 -3.61
CA PHE A 584 6.16 -0.41 -4.15
C PHE A 584 7.60 -0.09 -3.75
N LEU A 585 7.97 -0.41 -2.50
CA LEU A 585 9.34 -0.33 -2.02
C LEU A 585 9.69 -1.65 -1.33
N ALA A 586 10.89 -2.17 -1.54
CA ALA A 586 11.37 -3.34 -0.84
C ALA A 586 12.88 -3.22 -0.54
N GLY A 587 13.27 -3.41 0.70
CA GLY A 587 14.65 -3.38 1.16
C GLY A 587 15.30 -4.76 1.12
N ALA A 588 16.49 -4.87 0.48
CA ALA A 588 17.40 -6.02 0.65
C ALA A 588 18.37 -5.80 1.83
N ASP A 589 18.38 -4.62 2.42
CA ASP A 589 19.01 -4.26 3.67
C ASP A 589 18.05 -4.57 4.82
N GLU A 590 18.44 -5.45 5.74
CA GLU A 590 17.57 -5.94 6.83
C GLU A 590 17.25 -4.89 7.91
N TRP A 591 17.79 -3.68 7.78
CA TRP A 591 17.46 -2.55 8.65
C TRP A 591 16.34 -1.66 8.10
N VAL A 592 16.04 -1.73 6.80
CA VAL A 592 14.92 -0.99 6.20
C VAL A 592 13.62 -1.41 6.85
N SER A 593 12.92 -0.51 7.51
CA SER A 593 11.74 -0.81 8.31
C SER A 593 10.70 0.33 8.23
N PRO A 594 10.03 0.46 7.07
CA PRO A 594 9.06 1.53 6.85
C PRO A 594 7.84 1.35 7.77
N VAL A 595 7.46 2.42 8.46
CA VAL A 595 6.35 2.43 9.44
C VAL A 595 5.21 3.34 9.03
N PHE A 596 5.42 4.25 8.08
CA PHE A 596 4.42 5.21 7.64
C PHE A 596 4.68 5.60 6.19
N ALA A 597 3.63 5.73 5.38
CA ALA A 597 3.72 6.19 4.00
C ALA A 597 2.51 7.06 3.66
N GLN A 598 2.72 8.24 3.06
CA GLN A 598 1.64 9.16 2.69
C GLN A 598 2.01 10.00 1.47
N VAL A 599 1.00 10.38 0.67
CA VAL A 599 1.19 11.32 -0.44
C VAL A 599 1.41 12.73 0.11
N GLY A 600 2.57 13.29 -0.21
CA GLY A 600 2.94 14.64 0.25
C GLY A 600 2.38 15.77 -0.63
N PRO A 601 2.65 17.02 -0.25
CA PRO A 601 2.19 18.22 -0.98
C PRO A 601 2.56 18.25 -2.45
N ASP A 602 3.69 17.66 -2.80
CA ASP A 602 4.27 17.58 -4.16
C ASP A 602 3.74 16.40 -4.99
N GLY A 603 2.87 15.57 -4.40
CA GLY A 603 2.32 14.39 -5.06
C GLY A 603 3.26 13.18 -5.10
N ALA A 604 4.45 13.27 -4.50
CA ALA A 604 5.32 12.13 -4.27
C ALA A 604 4.81 11.28 -3.09
N LEU A 605 5.25 10.02 -3.01
CA LEU A 605 5.05 9.20 -1.81
C LEU A 605 6.20 9.46 -0.84
N TRP A 606 5.85 9.87 0.38
CA TRP A 606 6.77 10.08 1.48
C TRP A 606 6.68 8.94 2.46
N ILE A 607 7.82 8.44 2.93
CA ILE A 607 7.91 7.23 3.75
C ILE A 607 8.78 7.52 4.96
N ALA A 608 8.25 7.25 6.16
CA ALA A 608 9.04 7.23 7.38
C ALA A 608 9.56 5.80 7.63
N ASP A 609 10.85 5.69 7.82
CA ASP A 609 11.57 4.44 8.06
C ASP A 609 12.29 4.51 9.42
N TRP A 610 11.98 3.58 10.31
CA TRP A 610 12.72 3.47 11.57
C TRP A 610 14.17 3.10 11.36
N TYR A 611 14.45 2.41 10.28
CA TYR A 611 15.76 1.84 10.02
C TYR A 611 16.28 1.07 11.23
N SER A 612 15.53 0.06 11.64
CA SER A 612 15.75 -0.73 12.84
C SER A 612 15.69 -2.23 12.56
N PHE A 613 16.68 -2.99 13.03
CA PHE A 613 16.75 -4.43 12.81
C PHE A 613 15.69 -5.19 13.62
N ILE A 614 15.27 -4.67 14.80
CA ILE A 614 14.29 -5.30 15.68
C ILE A 614 13.06 -4.40 15.77
N ILE A 615 11.94 -4.89 15.28
CA ILE A 615 10.66 -4.19 15.24
C ILE A 615 9.76 -4.62 16.38
N GLN A 616 9.57 -5.94 16.56
CA GLN A 616 8.63 -6.48 17.54
C GLN A 616 9.13 -6.32 18.97
N HIS A 617 8.17 -6.15 19.92
CA HIS A 617 8.44 -5.97 21.33
C HIS A 617 7.51 -6.78 22.23
N ASN A 618 6.61 -7.56 21.63
CA ASN A 618 5.82 -8.59 22.30
C ASN A 618 5.38 -9.68 21.29
N PRO A 619 5.00 -10.89 21.75
CA PRO A 619 5.15 -11.37 23.13
C PRO A 619 6.62 -11.50 23.54
N THR A 620 6.88 -11.53 24.85
CA THR A 620 8.24 -11.57 25.42
C THR A 620 8.91 -12.92 25.09
N PRO A 621 10.06 -12.94 24.43
CA PRO A 621 10.78 -14.17 24.13
C PRO A 621 11.33 -14.85 25.38
N LYS A 622 11.58 -16.15 25.30
CA LYS A 622 12.17 -16.92 26.41
C LYS A 622 13.54 -16.36 26.81
N GLY A 623 13.69 -16.07 28.08
CA GLY A 623 14.93 -15.53 28.66
C GLY A 623 15.04 -14.01 28.59
N TRP A 624 13.96 -13.31 28.24
CA TRP A 624 13.80 -11.87 28.31
C TRP A 624 12.74 -11.53 29.36
N THR A 625 12.76 -10.31 29.86
CA THR A 625 11.76 -9.81 30.82
C THR A 625 10.86 -8.80 30.13
N ASN A 626 9.56 -8.85 30.48
CA ASN A 626 8.60 -7.87 30.00
C ASN A 626 8.66 -6.61 30.87
N GLY A 627 8.79 -5.44 30.22
CA GLY A 627 8.74 -4.15 30.88
C GLY A 627 7.30 -3.65 31.06
N LEU A 628 7.15 -2.41 31.55
CA LEU A 628 5.88 -1.71 31.56
C LEU A 628 5.42 -1.44 30.10
N GLY A 629 4.12 -1.39 29.86
CA GLY A 629 3.57 -1.20 28.51
C GLY A 629 3.55 -2.47 27.66
N ASN A 630 3.68 -3.65 28.29
CA ASN A 630 3.64 -4.96 27.64
C ASN A 630 4.74 -5.18 26.59
N ALA A 631 5.93 -4.67 26.84
CA ALA A 631 7.06 -4.75 25.93
C ALA A 631 8.30 -5.30 26.60
N TYR A 632 9.15 -6.02 25.89
CA TYR A 632 10.51 -6.35 26.29
C TYR A 632 11.51 -5.43 25.58
N ASP A 633 12.62 -5.15 26.25
CA ASP A 633 13.71 -4.37 25.70
C ASP A 633 15.04 -5.13 25.80
N HIS A 634 16.00 -4.79 24.93
CA HIS A 634 17.36 -5.32 24.95
C HIS A 634 18.33 -4.49 24.08
N ASP A 635 19.60 -4.70 24.27
CA ASP A 635 20.74 -3.93 23.71
C ASP A 635 20.86 -3.93 22.17
N LEU A 636 20.16 -4.82 21.47
CA LEU A 636 20.13 -4.80 20.00
C LEU A 636 19.02 -3.92 19.42
N ARG A 637 18.12 -3.40 20.27
CA ARG A 637 17.10 -2.46 19.83
C ARG A 637 17.75 -1.10 19.55
N ASP A 638 17.44 -0.54 18.40
CA ASP A 638 18.01 0.73 17.97
C ASP A 638 17.05 1.89 18.23
N TYR A 639 17.59 3.02 18.66
CA TYR A 639 16.90 4.28 18.91
C TYR A 639 17.64 5.47 18.28
N THR A 640 18.68 5.20 17.47
CA THR A 640 19.60 6.22 16.97
C THR A 640 19.51 6.45 15.48
N HIS A 641 18.83 5.56 14.74
CA HIS A 641 18.62 5.68 13.31
C HIS A 641 17.17 6.08 12.99
N GLY A 642 16.95 6.54 11.77
CA GLY A 642 15.65 6.87 11.23
C GLY A 642 15.78 7.71 9.96
N ARG A 643 14.87 7.51 9.02
CA ARG A 643 14.96 8.14 7.70
C ARG A 643 13.60 8.55 7.18
N ILE A 644 13.61 9.59 6.38
CA ILE A 644 12.46 10.03 5.59
C ILE A 644 12.85 9.90 4.12
N TYR A 645 12.15 9.03 3.41
CA TYR A 645 12.30 8.88 1.97
C TYR A 645 11.20 9.63 1.23
N ARG A 646 11.56 10.13 0.06
CA ARG A 646 10.66 10.68 -0.94
C ARG A 646 10.78 9.86 -2.21
N VAL A 647 9.67 9.27 -2.67
CA VAL A 647 9.63 8.50 -3.92
C VAL A 647 8.81 9.27 -4.94
N GLY A 648 9.49 9.75 -5.98
CA GLY A 648 8.90 10.53 -7.07
C GLY A 648 8.81 9.72 -8.37
N TYR A 649 7.83 10.06 -9.23
CA TYR A 649 7.74 9.51 -10.58
C TYR A 649 8.62 10.33 -11.52
N ASN A 650 9.47 9.67 -12.33
CA ASN A 650 10.46 10.33 -13.17
C ASN A 650 9.88 11.28 -14.23
N GLN A 651 8.62 11.05 -14.63
CA GLN A 651 7.91 11.86 -15.61
C GLN A 651 6.78 12.68 -14.96
N ALA A 652 6.83 12.89 -13.64
CA ALA A 652 5.86 13.73 -12.96
C ALA A 652 5.93 15.17 -13.51
N PRO A 653 4.79 15.86 -13.62
CA PRO A 653 4.80 17.30 -13.88
C PRO A 653 5.63 18.04 -12.82
N ALA A 654 6.29 19.12 -13.21
CA ALA A 654 6.97 19.97 -12.25
C ALA A 654 6.01 20.43 -11.15
N TYR A 655 6.43 20.26 -9.90
CA TYR A 655 5.64 20.71 -8.76
C TYR A 655 5.53 22.23 -8.74
N THR A 656 4.31 22.74 -8.62
CA THR A 656 4.04 24.16 -8.42
C THR A 656 3.52 24.35 -6.99
N PRO A 657 4.21 25.12 -6.14
CA PRO A 657 3.76 25.39 -4.78
C PRO A 657 2.35 26.00 -4.76
N VAL A 658 1.51 25.53 -3.85
CA VAL A 658 0.15 26.01 -3.64
C VAL A 658 0.18 27.03 -2.50
N THR A 659 -0.47 28.16 -2.72
CA THR A 659 -0.58 29.21 -1.70
C THR A 659 -2.01 29.30 -1.20
N LEU A 660 -2.22 29.17 0.11
CA LEU A 660 -3.53 29.18 0.78
C LEU A 660 -3.73 30.43 1.68
N ASN A 661 -3.13 31.55 1.28
CA ASN A 661 -3.06 32.77 2.11
C ASN A 661 -4.30 33.70 1.97
N SER A 662 -5.28 33.34 1.14
CA SER A 662 -6.54 34.07 0.99
C SER A 662 -7.74 33.12 0.82
N PRO A 663 -8.95 33.53 1.14
CA PRO A 663 -10.17 32.74 0.90
C PRO A 663 -10.34 32.33 -0.56
N GLU A 664 -9.98 33.21 -1.52
CA GLU A 664 -10.06 32.96 -2.95
C GLU A 664 -9.08 31.86 -3.37
N ASN A 665 -7.86 31.89 -2.85
CA ASN A 665 -6.85 30.86 -3.09
C ASN A 665 -7.27 29.51 -2.50
N CYS A 666 -7.88 29.52 -1.31
CA CYS A 666 -8.44 28.30 -0.73
C CYS A 666 -9.60 27.74 -1.58
N VAL A 667 -10.54 28.59 -2.04
CA VAL A 667 -11.63 28.13 -2.93
C VAL A 667 -11.08 27.54 -4.24
N ALA A 668 -10.06 28.16 -4.83
CA ALA A 668 -9.42 27.63 -6.04
C ALA A 668 -8.74 26.27 -5.77
N ALA A 669 -8.10 26.11 -4.62
CA ALA A 669 -7.42 24.89 -4.24
C ALA A 669 -8.34 23.70 -3.94
N LEU A 670 -9.66 23.91 -3.73
CA LEU A 670 -10.64 22.82 -3.63
C LEU A 670 -10.70 21.94 -4.89
N SER A 671 -10.21 22.43 -6.02
CA SER A 671 -10.12 21.69 -7.29
C SER A 671 -8.70 21.22 -7.62
N ASN A 672 -7.77 21.29 -6.69
CA ASN A 672 -6.38 20.87 -6.89
C ASN A 672 -6.29 19.38 -7.25
N SER A 673 -5.30 19.00 -8.02
CA SER A 673 -5.04 17.61 -8.41
C SER A 673 -4.58 16.70 -7.27
N ASN A 674 -4.17 17.28 -6.12
CA ASN A 674 -3.70 16.56 -4.93
C ASN A 674 -4.71 16.76 -3.77
N LEU A 675 -5.18 15.67 -3.18
CA LEU A 675 -6.13 15.67 -2.05
C LEU A 675 -5.59 16.44 -0.85
N PHE A 676 -4.28 16.38 -0.61
CA PHE A 676 -3.64 17.14 0.46
C PHE A 676 -4.06 18.62 0.41
N TRP A 677 -3.88 19.28 -0.72
CA TRP A 677 -4.21 20.70 -0.87
C TRP A 677 -5.71 20.97 -0.81
N ARG A 678 -6.54 20.05 -1.30
CA ARG A 678 -7.99 20.18 -1.20
C ARG A 678 -8.49 20.15 0.24
N LEU A 679 -7.97 19.22 1.06
CA LEU A 679 -8.33 19.11 2.47
C LEU A 679 -7.78 20.29 3.29
N GLN A 680 -6.55 20.75 3.03
CA GLN A 680 -6.02 21.95 3.68
C GLN A 680 -6.87 23.17 3.37
N ALA A 681 -7.26 23.38 2.11
CA ALA A 681 -8.11 24.49 1.70
C ALA A 681 -9.51 24.41 2.32
N GLN A 682 -10.15 23.23 2.32
CA GLN A 682 -11.43 22.99 2.98
C GLN A 682 -11.34 23.31 4.47
N ARG A 683 -10.33 22.78 5.16
CA ARG A 683 -10.07 23.01 6.58
C ARG A 683 -9.97 24.50 6.91
N LEU A 684 -9.11 25.23 6.20
CA LEU A 684 -8.88 26.64 6.43
C LEU A 684 -10.14 27.49 6.22
N LEU A 685 -10.95 27.18 5.19
CA LEU A 685 -12.23 27.87 4.95
C LEU A 685 -13.24 27.61 6.07
N VAL A 686 -13.30 26.37 6.56
CA VAL A 686 -14.21 25.98 7.65
C VAL A 686 -13.75 26.58 8.98
N GLU A 687 -12.46 26.52 9.30
CA GLU A 687 -11.88 27.12 10.51
C GLU A 687 -12.06 28.64 10.56
N ARG A 688 -11.98 29.31 9.40
CA ARG A 688 -12.28 30.74 9.29
C ARG A 688 -13.73 31.05 9.63
N GLY A 689 -14.69 30.14 9.38
CA GLY A 689 -16.10 30.27 9.77
C GLY A 689 -16.92 31.33 9.03
N ASN A 690 -16.36 32.03 8.04
CA ASN A 690 -17.02 33.12 7.34
C ASN A 690 -17.73 32.63 6.06
N LYS A 691 -19.00 33.01 5.90
CA LYS A 691 -19.86 32.59 4.78
C LYS A 691 -19.72 33.45 3.51
N ASP A 692 -18.84 34.45 3.49
CA ASP A 692 -18.58 35.30 2.32
C ASP A 692 -18.13 34.50 1.08
N VAL A 693 -17.53 33.34 1.25
CA VAL A 693 -17.09 32.43 0.18
C VAL A 693 -18.23 31.59 -0.41
N VAL A 694 -19.43 31.57 0.17
CA VAL A 694 -20.56 30.74 -0.31
C VAL A 694 -20.86 30.94 -1.79
N PRO A 695 -20.90 32.16 -2.35
CA PRO A 695 -21.16 32.34 -3.80
C PRO A 695 -20.06 31.67 -4.67
N ALA A 696 -18.80 31.76 -4.27
CA ALA A 696 -17.68 31.13 -4.97
C ALA A 696 -17.75 29.60 -4.87
N LEU A 697 -18.11 29.05 -3.70
CA LEU A 697 -18.31 27.59 -3.51
C LEU A 697 -19.46 27.07 -4.39
N LEU A 698 -20.58 27.80 -4.50
CA LEU A 698 -21.67 27.46 -5.37
C LEU A 698 -21.26 27.46 -6.86
N LYS A 699 -20.40 28.37 -7.27
CA LYS A 699 -19.80 28.39 -8.60
C LYS A 699 -18.93 27.14 -8.84
N VAL A 700 -18.05 26.78 -7.90
CA VAL A 700 -17.24 25.55 -7.99
C VAL A 700 -18.15 24.34 -8.13
N LEU A 701 -19.16 24.20 -7.27
CA LEU A 701 -20.10 23.07 -7.31
C LEU A 701 -20.82 22.97 -8.66
N ALA A 702 -21.22 24.09 -9.24
CA ALA A 702 -21.94 24.11 -10.52
C ALA A 702 -21.06 23.85 -11.75
N THR A 703 -19.78 24.17 -11.69
CA THR A 703 -18.86 24.13 -12.85
C THR A 703 -17.83 23.01 -12.81
N ALA A 704 -17.68 22.32 -11.68
CA ALA A 704 -16.73 21.24 -11.54
C ALA A 704 -17.03 20.10 -12.53
N LYS A 705 -16.03 19.77 -13.34
CA LYS A 705 -16.09 18.66 -14.31
C LYS A 705 -15.57 17.39 -13.70
N THR A 706 -16.06 16.26 -14.20
CA THR A 706 -15.47 14.96 -13.91
C THR A 706 -14.11 14.84 -14.59
N ASP A 707 -13.14 14.33 -13.85
CA ASP A 707 -11.81 13.98 -14.36
C ASP A 707 -11.84 12.63 -15.10
N GLU A 708 -10.67 12.15 -15.51
CA GLU A 708 -10.48 10.92 -16.27
C GLU A 708 -10.87 9.63 -15.52
N ILE A 709 -11.04 9.70 -14.20
CA ILE A 709 -11.49 8.57 -13.35
C ILE A 709 -12.92 8.77 -12.83
N GLY A 710 -13.65 9.78 -13.36
CA GLY A 710 -15.05 10.03 -13.05
C GLY A 710 -15.30 10.82 -11.75
N LEU A 711 -14.27 11.43 -11.16
CA LEU A 711 -14.39 12.27 -9.97
C LEU A 711 -14.52 13.75 -10.34
N ALA A 712 -15.42 14.46 -9.67
CA ALA A 712 -15.52 15.92 -9.70
C ALA A 712 -15.08 16.46 -8.33
N VAL A 713 -13.77 16.42 -8.09
CA VAL A 713 -13.17 16.66 -6.75
C VAL A 713 -13.54 18.04 -6.19
N GLY A 714 -13.54 19.09 -7.01
CA GLY A 714 -13.94 20.43 -6.57
C GLY A 714 -15.39 20.49 -6.05
N ALA A 715 -16.32 19.76 -6.67
CA ALA A 715 -17.71 19.68 -6.21
C ALA A 715 -17.83 18.95 -4.86
N ILE A 716 -17.08 17.88 -4.66
CA ILE A 716 -17.03 17.13 -3.39
C ILE A 716 -16.61 18.06 -2.25
N HIS A 717 -15.47 18.74 -2.42
CA HIS A 717 -14.91 19.60 -1.38
C HIS A 717 -15.74 20.89 -1.18
N ALA A 718 -16.36 21.43 -2.22
CA ALA A 718 -17.28 22.57 -2.09
C ALA A 718 -18.53 22.20 -1.26
N LEU A 719 -19.14 21.01 -1.47
CA LEU A 719 -20.24 20.50 -0.64
C LEU A 719 -19.84 20.39 0.83
N ARG A 720 -18.69 19.83 1.10
CA ARG A 720 -18.19 19.62 2.47
C ARG A 720 -17.75 20.91 3.14
N THR A 721 -17.26 21.88 2.38
CA THR A 721 -16.99 23.23 2.89
C THR A 721 -18.30 23.96 3.28
N LEU A 722 -19.34 23.86 2.41
CA LEU A 722 -20.66 24.43 2.73
C LEU A 722 -21.29 23.80 3.98
N GLU A 723 -21.13 22.49 4.16
CA GLU A 723 -21.52 21.77 5.39
C GLU A 723 -20.78 22.31 6.61
N GLY A 724 -19.44 22.37 6.56
CA GLY A 724 -18.58 22.84 7.64
C GLY A 724 -18.84 24.30 8.05
N LEU A 725 -19.19 25.14 7.09
CA LEU A 725 -19.61 26.54 7.34
C LEU A 725 -21.03 26.68 7.91
N GLY A 726 -21.80 25.58 8.07
CA GLY A 726 -23.20 25.65 8.48
C GLY A 726 -24.08 26.43 7.51
N ALA A 727 -23.80 26.30 6.20
CA ALA A 727 -24.49 27.07 5.15
C ALA A 727 -25.63 26.28 4.48
N LEU A 728 -25.91 25.04 4.88
CA LEU A 728 -26.83 24.13 4.18
C LEU A 728 -28.28 24.65 4.14
N GLU A 729 -28.69 25.46 5.11
CA GLU A 729 -30.06 26.04 5.19
C GLU A 729 -30.25 27.29 4.31
N MET A 730 -29.17 27.84 3.73
CA MET A 730 -29.26 28.99 2.84
C MET A 730 -30.05 28.64 1.55
N PRO A 731 -31.00 29.46 1.08
CA PRO A 731 -31.84 29.13 -0.08
C PRO A 731 -31.05 28.74 -1.33
N ALA A 732 -30.00 29.50 -1.65
CA ALA A 732 -29.14 29.21 -2.81
C ALA A 732 -28.39 27.86 -2.66
N VAL A 733 -27.98 27.49 -1.44
CA VAL A 733 -27.31 26.22 -1.14
C VAL A 733 -28.28 25.05 -1.26
N LYS A 734 -29.53 25.18 -0.77
CA LYS A 734 -30.59 24.16 -0.95
C LYS A 734 -30.82 23.83 -2.42
N ILE A 735 -30.88 24.87 -3.30
CA ILE A 735 -31.02 24.68 -4.74
C ILE A 735 -29.81 23.93 -5.30
N ALA A 736 -28.58 24.27 -4.90
CA ALA A 736 -27.38 23.65 -5.35
C ALA A 736 -27.28 22.18 -4.89
N LEU A 737 -27.70 21.89 -3.65
CA LEU A 737 -27.79 20.51 -3.11
C LEU A 737 -28.77 19.66 -3.93
N LYS A 738 -29.95 20.19 -4.26
CA LYS A 738 -30.92 19.51 -5.12
C LYS A 738 -30.36 19.17 -6.51
N ASN A 739 -29.53 20.04 -7.06
CA ASN A 739 -28.84 19.82 -8.34
C ASN A 739 -27.71 18.80 -8.19
N ALA A 740 -26.93 18.83 -7.09
CA ALA A 740 -25.84 17.90 -6.80
C ALA A 740 -26.32 16.44 -6.70
N LEU A 741 -27.55 16.19 -6.25
CA LEU A 741 -28.18 14.86 -6.26
C LEU A 741 -28.41 14.28 -7.68
N SER A 742 -28.26 15.07 -8.72
CA SER A 742 -28.34 14.64 -10.12
C SER A 742 -27.02 14.81 -10.87
N HIS A 743 -25.91 15.05 -10.17
CA HIS A 743 -24.60 15.25 -10.78
C HIS A 743 -24.12 14.01 -11.55
N THR A 744 -23.33 14.20 -12.61
CA THR A 744 -22.78 13.09 -13.43
C THR A 744 -21.89 12.15 -12.63
N SER A 745 -21.07 12.65 -11.68
CA SER A 745 -20.23 11.88 -10.78
C SER A 745 -21.05 11.23 -9.67
N GLY A 746 -20.94 9.91 -9.52
CA GLY A 746 -21.52 9.15 -8.39
C GLY A 746 -20.99 9.62 -7.04
N ALA A 747 -19.71 9.93 -6.96
CA ALA A 747 -19.09 10.44 -5.74
C ALA A 747 -19.74 11.76 -5.27
N VAL A 748 -20.04 12.69 -6.18
CA VAL A 748 -20.73 13.93 -5.83
C VAL A 748 -22.15 13.65 -5.34
N ARG A 749 -22.91 12.76 -6.02
CA ARG A 749 -24.26 12.38 -5.57
C ARG A 749 -24.23 11.72 -4.18
N LYS A 750 -23.25 10.83 -3.94
CA LYS A 750 -23.02 10.22 -2.62
C LYS A 750 -22.77 11.28 -1.55
N GLN A 751 -21.84 12.21 -1.81
CA GLN A 751 -21.52 13.28 -0.86
C GLN A 751 -22.72 14.21 -0.64
N ALA A 752 -23.49 14.51 -1.69
CA ALA A 752 -24.72 15.31 -1.56
C ALA A 752 -25.74 14.63 -0.63
N VAL A 753 -25.94 13.29 -0.75
CA VAL A 753 -26.82 12.53 0.17
C VAL A 753 -26.31 12.61 1.60
N GLN A 754 -25.00 12.50 1.81
CA GLN A 754 -24.41 12.50 3.14
C GLN A 754 -24.57 13.84 3.88
N VAL A 755 -24.46 14.96 3.18
CA VAL A 755 -24.57 16.30 3.79
C VAL A 755 -26.01 16.80 3.96
N LEU A 756 -27.01 16.13 3.34
CA LEU A 756 -28.42 16.56 3.48
C LEU A 756 -28.88 16.58 4.94
N PRO A 757 -29.63 17.61 5.37
CA PRO A 757 -30.32 17.61 6.66
C PRO A 757 -31.25 16.38 6.79
N ARG A 758 -31.34 15.82 7.97
CA ARG A 758 -32.14 14.61 8.25
C ARG A 758 -33.61 15.00 8.54
N THR A 759 -34.34 15.48 7.51
CA THR A 759 -35.70 15.97 7.60
C THR A 759 -36.65 15.24 6.67
N THR A 760 -37.97 15.30 6.95
CA THR A 760 -39.01 14.74 6.07
C THR A 760 -38.99 15.36 4.65
N GLU A 761 -38.65 16.64 4.53
CA GLU A 761 -38.53 17.31 3.24
C GLU A 761 -37.41 16.69 2.40
N MET A 762 -36.25 16.46 3.01
CA MET A 762 -35.10 15.86 2.32
C MET A 762 -35.35 14.38 1.99
N ALA A 763 -36.07 13.65 2.83
CA ALA A 763 -36.52 12.30 2.51
C ALA A 763 -37.39 12.26 1.24
N LYS A 764 -38.35 13.15 1.11
CA LYS A 764 -39.19 13.30 -0.12
C LYS A 764 -38.31 13.66 -1.33
N LEU A 765 -37.35 14.55 -1.18
CA LEU A 765 -36.42 14.91 -2.25
C LEU A 765 -35.59 13.72 -2.74
N LEU A 766 -35.11 12.87 -1.85
CA LEU A 766 -34.36 11.63 -2.22
C LEU A 766 -35.23 10.67 -3.03
N LEU A 767 -36.54 10.56 -2.69
CA LEU A 767 -37.50 9.74 -3.44
C LEU A 767 -37.80 10.37 -4.82
N GLU A 768 -38.01 11.67 -4.90
CA GLU A 768 -38.21 12.41 -6.17
C GLU A 768 -37.03 12.22 -7.12
N LYS A 769 -35.81 12.24 -6.60
CA LYS A 769 -34.56 12.03 -7.35
C LYS A 769 -34.29 10.56 -7.67
N LYS A 770 -35.12 9.64 -7.19
CA LYS A 770 -35.04 8.20 -7.43
C LYS A 770 -33.68 7.57 -7.03
N LEU A 771 -33.05 8.08 -5.97
CA LEU A 771 -31.68 7.66 -5.58
C LEU A 771 -31.59 6.22 -5.08
N LEU A 772 -32.69 5.60 -4.65
CA LEU A 772 -32.74 4.14 -4.41
C LEU A 772 -32.60 3.29 -5.69
N SER A 773 -32.57 3.94 -6.86
CA SER A 773 -32.37 3.28 -8.16
C SER A 773 -31.18 3.90 -8.91
N ASP A 774 -30.25 4.53 -8.17
CA ASP A 774 -29.05 5.10 -8.77
C ASP A 774 -28.20 3.99 -9.42
N LYS A 775 -27.54 4.32 -10.52
CA LYS A 775 -26.62 3.40 -11.20
C LYS A 775 -25.35 3.08 -10.39
N ASP A 776 -25.00 3.95 -9.42
CA ASP A 776 -23.91 3.76 -8.50
C ASP A 776 -24.43 3.20 -7.16
N THR A 777 -24.10 1.98 -6.85
CA THR A 777 -24.55 1.28 -5.64
C THR A 777 -24.10 1.93 -4.33
N LEU A 778 -22.98 2.68 -4.32
CA LEU A 778 -22.58 3.48 -3.16
C LEU A 778 -23.55 4.65 -2.93
N VAL A 779 -24.15 5.21 -3.97
CA VAL A 779 -25.21 6.23 -3.84
C VAL A 779 -26.47 5.59 -3.26
N VAL A 780 -26.83 4.39 -3.73
CA VAL A 780 -27.95 3.62 -3.19
C VAL A 780 -27.73 3.31 -1.70
N LEU A 781 -26.56 2.77 -1.36
CA LEU A 781 -26.20 2.47 0.04
C LEU A 781 -26.34 3.71 0.93
N ASN A 782 -25.73 4.84 0.55
CA ASN A 782 -25.79 6.06 1.35
C ASN A 782 -27.20 6.66 1.40
N THR A 783 -28.04 6.43 0.40
CA THR A 783 -29.47 6.81 0.43
C THR A 783 -30.23 5.99 1.45
N VAL A 784 -30.00 4.67 1.52
CA VAL A 784 -30.59 3.80 2.54
C VAL A 784 -30.12 4.23 3.93
N LEU A 785 -28.82 4.48 4.13
CA LEU A 785 -28.28 4.96 5.40
C LEU A 785 -28.89 6.32 5.82
N ALA A 786 -29.11 7.22 4.86
CA ALA A 786 -29.78 8.49 5.14
C ALA A 786 -31.23 8.28 5.60
N PHE A 787 -31.98 7.36 5.00
CA PHE A 787 -33.33 7.03 5.45
C PHE A 787 -33.40 6.40 6.85
N ILE A 788 -32.35 5.70 7.30
CA ILE A 788 -32.25 5.22 8.68
C ILE A 788 -32.25 6.39 9.68
N GLU A 789 -31.61 7.50 9.32
CA GLU A 789 -31.45 8.67 10.18
C GLU A 789 -32.59 9.70 10.02
N MET A 790 -33.40 9.60 8.96
CA MET A 790 -34.50 10.52 8.66
C MET A 790 -35.82 10.09 9.31
N PRO A 791 -36.76 11.02 9.57
CA PRO A 791 -38.11 10.65 9.97
C PRO A 791 -38.77 9.74 8.93
N ASN A 792 -39.33 8.61 9.37
CA ASN A 792 -40.00 7.65 8.50
C ASN A 792 -41.37 8.19 8.01
N SER A 793 -41.76 7.79 6.81
CA SER A 793 -43.09 8.03 6.26
C SER A 793 -43.59 6.83 5.47
N PRO A 794 -44.93 6.70 5.25
CA PRO A 794 -45.50 5.63 4.42
C PRO A 794 -44.90 5.58 3.01
N GLU A 795 -44.54 6.70 2.43
CA GLU A 795 -43.95 6.83 1.08
C GLU A 795 -42.53 6.27 1.08
N VAL A 796 -41.69 6.60 2.11
CA VAL A 796 -40.33 6.08 2.26
C VAL A 796 -40.39 4.59 2.49
N GLU A 797 -41.24 4.11 3.40
CA GLU A 797 -41.40 2.69 3.70
C GLU A 797 -41.80 1.88 2.44
N LYS A 798 -42.80 2.37 1.69
CA LYS A 798 -43.23 1.76 0.42
C LYS A 798 -42.09 1.70 -0.60
N ALA A 799 -41.33 2.75 -0.73
CA ALA A 799 -40.19 2.79 -1.66
C ALA A 799 -39.06 1.83 -1.22
N MET A 800 -38.77 1.75 0.07
CA MET A 800 -37.78 0.85 0.63
C MET A 800 -38.18 -0.63 0.40
N LEU A 801 -39.42 -1.00 0.73
CA LEU A 801 -39.94 -2.35 0.51
C LEU A 801 -39.97 -2.75 -0.97
N ALA A 802 -40.25 -1.81 -1.88
CA ALA A 802 -40.23 -2.07 -3.32
C ALA A 802 -38.82 -2.33 -3.87
N LYS A 803 -37.79 -1.82 -3.20
CA LYS A 803 -36.37 -1.94 -3.66
C LYS A 803 -35.60 -3.09 -3.01
N ILE A 804 -35.95 -3.46 -1.80
CA ILE A 804 -35.23 -4.49 -1.04
C ILE A 804 -35.15 -5.82 -1.80
N SER A 805 -36.16 -6.17 -2.60
CA SER A 805 -36.26 -7.44 -3.33
C SER A 805 -35.70 -7.41 -4.76
N THR A 806 -35.13 -6.29 -5.21
CA THR A 806 -34.52 -6.26 -6.55
C THR A 806 -33.27 -7.13 -6.61
N GLU A 807 -33.06 -7.84 -7.73
CA GLU A 807 -31.93 -8.76 -7.92
C GLU A 807 -30.59 -8.08 -7.62
N GLN A 808 -30.41 -6.84 -8.06
CA GLN A 808 -29.20 -6.05 -7.80
C GLN A 808 -28.95 -5.88 -6.30
N ASN A 809 -29.99 -5.52 -5.53
CA ASN A 809 -29.85 -5.23 -4.10
C ASN A 809 -29.63 -6.53 -3.28
N VAL A 810 -30.28 -7.62 -3.67
CA VAL A 810 -30.12 -8.93 -3.00
C VAL A 810 -28.72 -9.52 -3.19
N LYS A 811 -28.12 -9.30 -4.36
CA LYS A 811 -26.76 -9.82 -4.68
C LYS A 811 -25.61 -8.92 -4.21
N ASP A 812 -25.92 -7.69 -3.83
CA ASP A 812 -24.89 -6.74 -3.33
C ASP A 812 -24.43 -7.13 -1.91
N ARG A 813 -23.20 -6.82 -1.57
CA ARG A 813 -22.63 -7.22 -0.27
C ARG A 813 -23.24 -6.44 0.90
N TRP A 814 -23.47 -5.15 0.76
CA TRP A 814 -23.84 -4.27 1.89
C TRP A 814 -25.29 -3.79 1.85
N LEU A 815 -25.94 -3.79 0.70
CA LEU A 815 -27.31 -3.33 0.61
C LEU A 815 -28.30 -4.17 1.43
N PRO A 816 -28.24 -5.53 1.48
CA PRO A 816 -29.11 -6.31 2.35
C PRO A 816 -28.98 -5.93 3.83
N GLU A 817 -27.77 -5.68 4.30
CA GLU A 817 -27.51 -5.28 5.70
C GLU A 817 -28.06 -3.88 5.99
N ALA A 818 -27.84 -2.91 5.08
CA ALA A 818 -28.38 -1.57 5.23
C ALA A 818 -29.92 -1.54 5.23
N TYR A 819 -30.56 -2.32 4.35
CA TYR A 819 -32.02 -2.46 4.33
C TYR A 819 -32.53 -3.14 5.62
N SER A 820 -31.80 -4.13 6.12
CA SER A 820 -32.13 -4.79 7.41
C SER A 820 -32.07 -3.78 8.56
N ALA A 821 -31.03 -2.96 8.61
CA ALA A 821 -30.87 -1.91 9.62
C ALA A 821 -32.03 -0.88 9.56
N TYR A 822 -32.45 -0.47 8.34
CA TYR A 822 -33.61 0.40 8.18
C TYR A 822 -34.90 -0.25 8.73
N MET A 823 -35.16 -1.49 8.36
CA MET A 823 -36.37 -2.21 8.81
C MET A 823 -36.39 -2.39 10.34
N MET A 824 -35.22 -2.68 10.93
CA MET A 824 -35.09 -2.80 12.37
C MET A 824 -35.38 -1.48 13.10
N GLY A 825 -34.92 -0.36 12.56
CA GLY A 825 -35.13 0.96 13.14
C GLY A 825 -36.57 1.49 13.01
N HIS A 826 -37.27 1.19 11.90
CA HIS A 826 -38.50 1.88 11.54
C HIS A 826 -39.78 1.01 11.50
N MET A 827 -39.69 -0.30 11.37
CA MET A 827 -40.89 -1.13 11.16
C MET A 827 -41.58 -1.66 12.42
N GLY A 828 -40.95 -1.59 13.58
CA GLY A 828 -41.55 -2.04 14.85
C GLY A 828 -42.17 -3.44 14.76
N SER A 829 -43.42 -3.62 15.19
CA SER A 829 -44.12 -4.91 15.15
C SER A 829 -44.42 -5.41 13.73
N ARG A 830 -44.38 -4.57 12.71
CA ARG A 830 -44.60 -5.00 11.31
C ARG A 830 -43.46 -5.83 10.72
N ARG A 831 -42.35 -5.93 11.42
CA ARG A 831 -41.21 -6.83 11.07
C ARG A 831 -41.66 -8.28 10.96
N THR A 832 -42.45 -8.75 11.93
CA THR A 832 -43.00 -10.12 11.93
C THR A 832 -43.85 -10.38 10.71
N SER A 833 -44.78 -9.47 10.40
CA SER A 833 -45.63 -9.57 9.20
C SER A 833 -44.84 -9.58 7.89
N PHE A 834 -43.71 -8.86 7.83
CA PHE A 834 -42.84 -8.92 6.66
C PHE A 834 -42.14 -10.26 6.54
N ILE A 835 -41.62 -10.84 7.64
CA ILE A 835 -40.94 -12.13 7.65
C ILE A 835 -41.89 -13.23 7.20
N GLU A 836 -43.16 -13.17 7.61
CA GLU A 836 -44.20 -14.12 7.25
C GLU A 836 -44.78 -13.90 5.83
N SER A 837 -44.44 -12.81 5.18
CA SER A 837 -44.96 -12.44 3.87
C SER A 837 -44.28 -13.18 2.71
N GLU A 838 -45.00 -13.29 1.58
CA GLU A 838 -44.40 -13.76 0.31
C GLU A 838 -43.19 -12.90 -0.15
N GLY A 839 -43.10 -11.62 0.31
CA GLY A 839 -41.97 -10.76 0.07
C GLY A 839 -40.67 -11.25 0.71
N SER A 840 -40.73 -11.84 1.91
CA SER A 840 -39.59 -12.39 2.66
C SER A 840 -38.98 -13.62 1.96
N LYS A 841 -39.79 -14.43 1.32
CA LYS A 841 -39.34 -15.59 0.54
C LYS A 841 -38.46 -15.23 -0.64
N LYS A 842 -38.58 -13.96 -1.15
CA LYS A 842 -37.74 -13.44 -2.22
C LYS A 842 -36.42 -12.88 -1.72
N ILE A 843 -36.26 -12.70 -0.41
CA ILE A 843 -35.06 -12.10 0.21
C ILE A 843 -34.68 -12.92 1.45
N PRO A 844 -34.23 -14.16 1.28
CA PRO A 844 -33.91 -15.05 2.41
C PRO A 844 -32.97 -14.44 3.41
N VAL A 845 -31.90 -13.74 2.92
CA VAL A 845 -30.86 -13.11 3.76
C VAL A 845 -31.43 -12.03 4.68
N VAL A 846 -32.32 -11.16 4.19
CA VAL A 846 -32.95 -10.11 5.02
C VAL A 846 -33.98 -10.72 5.99
N ALA A 847 -34.79 -11.67 5.53
CA ALA A 847 -35.77 -12.36 6.35
C ALA A 847 -35.10 -13.19 7.46
N GLU A 848 -34.00 -13.84 7.15
CA GLU A 848 -33.20 -14.61 8.09
C GLU A 848 -32.54 -13.72 9.14
N SER A 849 -31.93 -12.61 8.70
CA SER A 849 -31.35 -11.57 9.59
C SER A 849 -32.39 -11.00 10.54
N LEU A 850 -33.57 -10.66 10.04
CA LEU A 850 -34.69 -10.15 10.84
C LEU A 850 -35.26 -11.21 11.78
N GLY A 851 -35.41 -12.49 11.33
CA GLY A 851 -35.93 -13.59 12.10
C GLY A 851 -35.10 -13.93 13.34
N LYS A 852 -33.79 -14.01 13.18
CA LYS A 852 -32.83 -14.27 14.27
C LYS A 852 -32.83 -13.20 15.33
N ASN A 853 -33.01 -11.97 14.92
CA ASN A 853 -33.06 -10.82 15.83
C ASN A 853 -34.36 -10.72 16.62
N LEU A 854 -35.45 -11.29 16.12
CA LEU A 854 -36.71 -11.40 16.85
C LEU A 854 -36.68 -12.54 17.86
N ALA A 855 -35.94 -13.62 17.59
CA ALA A 855 -35.82 -14.77 18.49
C ALA A 855 -34.89 -14.49 19.70
N ASN A 856 -33.96 -13.53 19.62
CA ASN A 856 -33.02 -13.14 20.70
C ASN A 856 -33.06 -11.64 20.99
N PRO A 857 -34.08 -11.10 21.68
CA PRO A 857 -34.21 -9.67 21.88
C PRO A 857 -33.28 -9.02 22.90
N THR A 858 -32.53 -9.76 23.70
CA THR A 858 -31.66 -9.20 24.74
C THR A 858 -30.52 -10.15 25.11
N THR A 859 -29.36 -9.91 24.60
CA THR A 859 -28.10 -10.18 25.32
C THR A 859 -27.11 -9.10 24.94
N GLU A 860 -26.75 -8.27 25.89
CA GLU A 860 -25.54 -7.46 25.87
C GLU A 860 -24.35 -8.39 25.77
N GLY A 861 -23.57 -8.30 24.72
CA GLY A 861 -22.29 -9.01 24.60
C GLY A 861 -22.03 -9.58 23.20
N SER A 862 -21.18 -8.90 22.49
CA SER A 862 -20.25 -9.36 21.45
C SER A 862 -20.53 -10.71 20.75
N VAL A 863 -21.36 -10.70 19.73
CA VAL A 863 -21.32 -11.69 18.64
C VAL A 863 -21.48 -10.95 17.32
N SER A 864 -20.60 -11.17 16.35
CA SER A 864 -20.71 -10.57 15.02
C SER A 864 -22.00 -11.07 14.36
N GLY A 865 -22.80 -10.18 13.79
CA GLY A 865 -24.11 -10.52 13.20
C GLY A 865 -24.08 -11.57 12.08
N ILE A 866 -22.92 -11.87 11.54
CA ILE A 866 -22.72 -12.91 10.52
C ILE A 866 -22.78 -14.32 11.14
N ASP A 867 -22.30 -14.50 12.37
CA ASP A 867 -22.30 -15.83 13.03
C ASP A 867 -23.69 -16.25 13.50
N LEU A 868 -24.61 -15.31 13.70
CA LEU A 868 -26.01 -15.60 14.07
C LEU A 868 -26.86 -16.09 12.88
N VAL A 869 -26.45 -15.78 11.66
CA VAL A 869 -27.18 -16.12 10.43
C VAL A 869 -26.94 -17.56 9.98
N VAL A 870 -25.91 -18.25 10.51
CA VAL A 870 -25.49 -19.59 10.04
C VAL A 870 -25.93 -20.74 10.99
N GLN A 871 -26.52 -20.48 12.19
CA GLN A 871 -26.75 -21.53 13.20
C GLN A 871 -28.17 -22.03 13.35
N GLU A 872 -29.11 -21.72 12.47
CA GLU A 872 -30.41 -22.46 12.34
C GLU A 872 -30.69 -22.69 10.85
#